data_f6584579c121f0f5e5a729400fd7b65d
#
_entry.id   f6584579c121f0f5e5a729400fd7b65d
#
_cell.length_a   1.000
_cell.length_b   1.000
_cell.length_c   1.000
_cell.angle_alpha   90.00
_cell.angle_beta   90.00
_cell.angle_gamma   90.00
#
_symmetry.space_group_name_H-M   'P 1'
#
loop_
_entity.id
_entity.type
_entity.pdbx_description
1 polymer ?
#
loop_
_entity_poly.entity_id
_entity_poly.type
_entity_poly.pdbx_seq_one_letter_code
_entity_poly.pdbx_strand_id
1 'polypeptide(L)'
;MNRRRSALALSLSVVAMLLMGSGLAAQQKKRANRAKKSEVNPEGPVDAGQRAAWAGTIGGTAAGSAGKQSDFPAIAVTRDGALWIAFVEWNDKDADRVLVRRRDGQGKWGEAIELADGNWDHYSPTLAARGDSVAAIWSGQSNGNFDLYWSQIGPEGKASKPAPLSRAPHSDINARAVSDGQGNVTVVWQSFRAGNSDIYARRLSGNTWSAEVALTTWPSNEWEPAVALDEKGMAWVSFDSYKNGNYDVFLAAFDGRKPGAVTAVTTEPGAQFHSSVAVDREGRAWVAWDDGGVNWGKDYSRSSAVEGSRGLHFSRGLGLRVVSAGAVQEVSPAVSGKFSGRMLRYAELPHLAFDGSGSLVLVFRHWTETRPREIFHFYVTRLSGGEWQQPYQIASSAGHNSQQASLARLPGGGIAIGYASDGRTPEVVPTDVLHALHYNAYVSEWGNGGGAAKAELRAAQLPAAGAPAARRVRATMSVAGKRYTLLLGDCHRHTDIRGHSGVDASVLDTYRYALDAAQLDFLGTSDHNVVDPKWTDGLRDYQWWYTQKAVDLFTHDPVFTGIYSYEHSMQRPGGHRNVLFLKRGAPLRPIDRSSKTGDDNLPPAMWKWWEANVLSQSGQKSVIVPHTFGAGPLADFNWPNARFDCLLEMYQGARGSYEAWRLPEKEKRGPTQVDEDGHFAQNALAKGNTYGFVSFSDHGSTHNSWAGVWVERVNREGVLDAMYARRTFAASDEITVKASAQGHMPGEEWSSKTPVQIEASIDAPDTILRIDVVKDGKYVYTTRPNARQAVLRWRDTAPKDGRSYYYLRVFQRDPENPEGDPEIAWSSPFYVNR
;
A
#
# COMPACT_ATOMS: atom_id res chain seq x y z
N MET A 1 -44.45 -63.53 -14.06
CA MET A 1 -44.36 -62.08 -14.08
C MET A 1 -43.37 -61.50 -13.04
N ASN A 2 -42.83 -62.24 -12.09
CA ASN A 2 -42.03 -61.76 -11.01
C ASN A 2 -40.50 -61.73 -11.20
N ARG A 3 -39.97 -62.37 -12.26
CA ARG A 3 -38.50 -62.36 -12.50
C ARG A 3 -37.98 -61.16 -13.32
N ARG A 4 -38.82 -60.44 -14.03
CA ARG A 4 -38.39 -59.25 -14.79
C ARG A 4 -38.40 -57.93 -13.98
N ARG A 5 -39.13 -57.89 -12.85
CA ARG A 5 -39.12 -56.69 -11.98
C ARG A 5 -37.86 -56.68 -11.06
N SER A 6 -37.34 -57.83 -10.68
CA SER A 6 -36.12 -57.90 -9.84
C SER A 6 -34.83 -57.52 -10.59
N ALA A 7 -34.75 -57.80 -11.88
CA ALA A 7 -33.56 -57.47 -12.69
C ALA A 7 -33.52 -55.95 -13.01
N LEU A 8 -34.65 -55.26 -13.13
CA LEU A 8 -34.73 -53.83 -13.39
C LEU A 8 -34.41 -53.03 -12.12
N ALA A 9 -34.80 -53.53 -10.96
CA ALA A 9 -34.51 -52.87 -9.68
C ALA A 9 -33.00 -53.00 -9.32
N LEU A 10 -32.36 -54.13 -9.68
CA LEU A 10 -30.92 -54.29 -9.44
C LEU A 10 -30.06 -53.41 -10.39
N SER A 11 -30.45 -53.25 -11.65
CA SER A 11 -29.75 -52.42 -12.61
C SER A 11 -29.88 -50.93 -12.30
N LEU A 12 -31.01 -50.47 -11.81
CA LEU A 12 -31.18 -49.05 -11.33
C LEU A 12 -30.41 -48.79 -10.07
N SER A 13 -30.29 -49.71 -9.15
CA SER A 13 -29.47 -49.56 -7.93
C SER A 13 -27.97 -49.50 -8.23
N VAL A 14 -27.47 -50.30 -9.18
CA VAL A 14 -26.06 -50.29 -9.59
C VAL A 14 -25.71 -49.00 -10.35
N VAL A 15 -26.59 -48.53 -11.22
CA VAL A 15 -26.39 -47.24 -11.91
C VAL A 15 -26.45 -46.07 -10.93
N ALA A 16 -27.32 -46.08 -9.92
CA ALA A 16 -27.37 -45.06 -8.88
C ALA A 16 -26.13 -45.10 -7.99
N MET A 17 -25.59 -46.27 -7.64
CA MET A 17 -24.31 -46.35 -6.90
C MET A 17 -23.12 -45.96 -7.75
N LEU A 18 -23.06 -46.22 -9.03
CA LEU A 18 -22.02 -45.77 -9.94
C LEU A 18 -22.07 -44.25 -10.15
N LEU A 19 -23.25 -43.65 -10.21
CA LEU A 19 -23.42 -42.19 -10.30
C LEU A 19 -23.09 -41.48 -8.97
N MET A 20 -23.42 -42.08 -7.81
CA MET A 20 -22.98 -41.56 -6.52
C MET A 20 -21.48 -41.76 -6.29
N GLY A 21 -20.89 -42.86 -6.72
CA GLY A 21 -19.44 -43.10 -6.65
C GLY A 21 -18.66 -42.11 -7.53
N SER A 22 -19.15 -41.79 -8.72
CA SER A 22 -18.52 -40.82 -9.62
C SER A 22 -18.67 -39.37 -9.07
N GLY A 23 -19.78 -39.05 -8.41
CA GLY A 23 -19.98 -37.76 -7.72
C GLY A 23 -19.05 -37.60 -6.51
N LEU A 24 -18.88 -38.65 -5.69
CA LEU A 24 -17.94 -38.65 -4.57
C LEU A 24 -16.48 -38.57 -5.03
N ALA A 25 -16.12 -39.33 -6.08
CA ALA A 25 -14.77 -39.29 -6.65
C ALA A 25 -14.47 -37.91 -7.28
N ALA A 26 -15.46 -37.29 -7.95
CA ALA A 26 -15.35 -35.93 -8.46
C ALA A 26 -15.26 -34.87 -7.34
N GLN A 27 -16.00 -35.05 -6.25
CA GLN A 27 -15.89 -34.18 -5.05
C GLN A 27 -14.57 -34.39 -4.31
N GLN A 28 -14.08 -35.62 -4.19
CA GLN A 28 -12.76 -35.91 -3.61
C GLN A 28 -11.64 -35.37 -4.49
N LYS A 29 -11.77 -35.48 -5.81
CA LYS A 29 -10.81 -34.90 -6.77
C LYS A 29 -10.86 -33.35 -6.76
N LYS A 30 -12.05 -32.74 -6.61
CA LYS A 30 -12.19 -31.30 -6.36
C LYS A 30 -11.62 -30.87 -5.02
N ARG A 31 -11.79 -31.67 -3.94
CA ARG A 31 -11.15 -31.43 -2.63
C ARG A 31 -9.63 -31.61 -2.68
N ALA A 32 -9.13 -32.65 -3.35
CA ALA A 32 -7.70 -32.88 -3.54
C ALA A 32 -7.05 -31.81 -4.44
N ASN A 33 -7.73 -31.35 -5.49
CA ASN A 33 -7.27 -30.24 -6.31
C ASN A 33 -7.37 -28.90 -5.57
N ARG A 34 -8.34 -28.73 -4.67
CA ARG A 34 -8.42 -27.56 -3.79
C ARG A 34 -7.34 -27.59 -2.73
N ALA A 35 -7.00 -28.78 -2.21
CA ALA A 35 -5.86 -28.95 -1.31
C ALA A 35 -4.52 -28.70 -2.03
N LYS A 36 -4.33 -29.21 -3.26
CA LYS A 36 -3.13 -28.94 -4.07
C LYS A 36 -3.03 -27.47 -4.52
N LYS A 37 -4.17 -26.78 -4.75
CA LYS A 37 -4.17 -25.33 -5.00
C LYS A 37 -3.92 -24.51 -3.73
N SER A 38 -4.17 -25.07 -2.52
CA SER A 38 -3.77 -24.44 -1.26
C SER A 38 -2.28 -24.61 -0.97
N GLU A 39 -1.58 -25.52 -1.64
CA GLU A 39 -0.11 -25.64 -1.55
C GLU A 39 0.63 -24.48 -2.25
N VAL A 40 -0.04 -23.68 -3.07
CA VAL A 40 0.50 -22.44 -3.66
C VAL A 40 0.19 -21.21 -2.81
N ASN A 41 -0.57 -21.33 -1.72
CA ASN A 41 -0.68 -20.29 -0.73
C ASN A 41 0.42 -20.52 0.34
N PRO A 42 1.57 -19.81 0.29
CA PRO A 42 2.65 -19.99 1.27
C PRO A 42 2.23 -19.62 2.70
N GLU A 43 0.98 -19.25 2.90
CA GLU A 43 0.38 -18.66 4.09
C GLU A 43 -0.68 -19.56 4.74
N GLY A 44 -0.57 -20.86 4.57
CA GLY A 44 -1.29 -21.80 5.42
C GLY A 44 -1.09 -21.42 6.89
N PRO A 45 -2.00 -21.78 7.81
CA PRO A 45 -1.83 -21.51 9.23
C PRO A 45 -0.40 -21.90 9.63
N VAL A 46 0.31 -20.96 10.28
CA VAL A 46 1.68 -21.23 10.76
C VAL A 46 1.58 -22.42 11.69
N ASP A 47 2.09 -23.53 11.27
CA ASP A 47 2.37 -24.66 12.16
C ASP A 47 3.27 -24.15 13.31
N ALA A 48 3.06 -24.61 14.54
CA ALA A 48 3.88 -24.27 15.67
C ALA A 48 5.38 -24.53 15.41
N GLY A 49 5.73 -25.50 14.56
CA GLY A 49 7.07 -25.78 14.09
C GLY A 49 7.67 -24.74 13.15
N GLN A 50 6.85 -23.85 12.55
CA GLN A 50 7.31 -22.75 11.68
C GLN A 50 7.51 -21.43 12.43
N ARG A 51 7.09 -21.32 13.68
CA ARG A 51 7.33 -20.15 14.52
C ARG A 51 8.83 -19.97 14.74
N ALA A 52 9.28 -18.71 14.68
CA ALA A 52 10.66 -18.39 15.01
C ALA A 52 10.95 -18.67 16.48
N ALA A 53 12.17 -19.12 16.78
CA ALA A 53 12.67 -19.16 18.14
C ALA A 53 13.27 -17.80 18.53
N TRP A 54 13.04 -17.37 19.77
CA TRP A 54 13.65 -16.18 20.37
C TRP A 54 14.10 -16.44 21.80
N ALA A 55 15.05 -15.65 22.31
CA ALA A 55 15.71 -15.89 23.59
C ALA A 55 14.81 -15.60 24.79
N GLY A 56 13.83 -14.70 24.63
CA GLY A 56 12.94 -14.25 25.68
C GLY A 56 12.16 -13.03 25.27
N THR A 57 11.43 -12.43 26.20
CA THR A 57 10.63 -11.22 25.96
C THR A 57 11.13 -10.07 26.82
N ILE A 58 10.99 -8.85 26.32
CA ILE A 58 11.10 -7.61 27.08
C ILE A 58 9.74 -6.90 27.08
N GLY A 59 9.40 -6.28 28.20
CA GLY A 59 8.17 -5.48 28.34
C GLY A 59 8.39 -4.05 27.90
N GLY A 60 7.30 -3.31 27.76
CA GLY A 60 7.30 -1.86 27.51
C GLY A 60 6.33 -1.13 28.42
N THR A 61 6.58 0.15 28.63
CA THR A 61 5.74 1.07 29.41
C THR A 61 4.99 2.00 28.47
N ALA A 62 3.67 2.09 28.62
CA ALA A 62 2.85 3.00 27.87
C ALA A 62 3.17 4.47 28.21
N ALA A 63 3.25 5.30 27.19
CA ALA A 63 3.51 6.73 27.29
C ALA A 63 2.39 7.61 26.74
N GLY A 64 1.57 7.08 25.83
CA GLY A 64 0.39 7.79 25.29
C GLY A 64 -0.75 7.91 26.30
N SER A 65 -1.77 8.67 25.97
CA SER A 65 -2.95 8.88 26.81
C SER A 65 -3.85 7.62 26.80
N ALA A 66 -4.33 7.22 27.96
CA ALA A 66 -5.23 6.07 28.08
C ALA A 66 -6.53 6.31 27.28
N GLY A 67 -6.94 5.33 26.48
CA GLY A 67 -8.15 5.37 25.67
C GLY A 67 -8.11 6.33 24.47
N LYS A 68 -6.95 6.89 24.13
CA LYS A 68 -6.70 7.71 22.94
C LYS A 68 -5.86 6.97 21.91
N GLN A 69 -5.88 7.43 20.68
CA GLN A 69 -5.06 6.91 19.58
C GLN A 69 -3.76 7.68 19.54
N SER A 70 -2.67 7.09 20.06
CA SER A 70 -1.34 7.70 20.09
C SER A 70 -0.38 6.90 19.20
N ASP A 71 0.15 7.52 18.16
CA ASP A 71 0.97 6.86 17.12
C ASP A 71 2.22 7.68 16.78
N PHE A 72 3.09 7.12 15.95
CA PHE A 72 4.35 7.71 15.48
C PHE A 72 5.30 8.18 16.62
N PRO A 73 5.64 7.32 17.58
CA PRO A 73 6.49 7.74 18.69
C PRO A 73 7.94 7.98 18.24
N ALA A 74 8.53 9.04 18.77
CA ALA A 74 9.96 9.31 18.68
C ALA A 74 10.53 9.63 20.06
N ILE A 75 11.74 9.15 20.35
CA ILE A 75 12.38 9.32 21.64
C ILE A 75 13.73 10.02 21.57
N ALA A 76 14.11 10.69 22.63
CA ALA A 76 15.45 11.23 22.85
C ALA A 76 15.81 11.13 24.33
N VAL A 77 17.13 11.04 24.61
CA VAL A 77 17.67 11.08 25.97
C VAL A 77 18.54 12.31 26.10
N THR A 78 18.23 13.17 27.04
CA THR A 78 18.95 14.40 27.32
C THR A 78 20.19 14.16 28.20
N ARG A 79 21.07 15.14 28.28
CA ARG A 79 22.35 15.05 29.02
C ARG A 79 22.13 14.79 30.53
N ASP A 80 21.04 15.29 31.10
CA ASP A 80 20.61 15.01 32.50
C ASP A 80 20.06 13.57 32.68
N GLY A 81 20.01 12.77 31.60
CA GLY A 81 19.54 11.40 31.61
C GLY A 81 18.03 11.23 31.49
N ALA A 82 17.28 12.32 31.34
CA ALA A 82 15.83 12.22 31.16
C ALA A 82 15.50 11.65 29.78
N LEU A 83 14.53 10.74 29.76
CA LEU A 83 13.96 10.20 28.54
C LEU A 83 12.74 11.04 28.12
N TRP A 84 12.74 11.46 26.88
CA TRP A 84 11.65 12.19 26.25
C TRP A 84 11.02 11.36 25.15
N ILE A 85 9.68 11.46 25.01
CA ILE A 85 8.92 10.86 23.92
C ILE A 85 7.99 11.88 23.30
N ALA A 86 7.98 11.97 21.98
CA ALA A 86 6.96 12.69 21.21
C ALA A 86 6.08 11.67 20.50
N PHE A 87 4.81 12.00 20.27
CA PHE A 87 3.86 11.20 19.52
C PHE A 87 2.73 12.08 18.98
N VAL A 88 2.02 11.58 17.99
CA VAL A 88 0.78 12.17 17.48
C VAL A 88 -0.38 11.51 18.20
N GLU A 89 -1.31 12.31 18.71
CA GLU A 89 -2.55 11.83 19.35
C GLU A 89 -3.77 12.37 18.60
N TRP A 90 -4.61 11.47 18.10
CA TRP A 90 -5.84 11.82 17.40
C TRP A 90 -6.94 12.24 18.40
N ASN A 91 -7.72 13.27 18.02
CA ASN A 91 -8.77 13.84 18.89
C ASN A 91 -10.10 13.08 18.85
N ASP A 92 -10.16 11.91 18.19
CA ASP A 92 -11.34 11.08 17.95
C ASP A 92 -12.35 11.72 16.96
N LYS A 93 -11.93 12.71 16.16
CA LYS A 93 -12.76 13.38 15.16
C LYS A 93 -11.99 13.65 13.87
N ASP A 94 -11.42 14.82 13.73
CA ASP A 94 -10.96 15.38 12.46
C ASP A 94 -9.56 16.02 12.54
N ALA A 95 -8.87 15.91 13.67
CA ALA A 95 -7.55 16.50 13.85
C ALA A 95 -6.68 15.72 14.83
N ASP A 96 -5.39 15.98 14.75
CA ASP A 96 -4.36 15.44 15.64
C ASP A 96 -3.77 16.52 16.54
N ARG A 97 -3.08 16.08 17.58
CA ARG A 97 -2.18 16.88 18.41
C ARG A 97 -0.79 16.29 18.39
N VAL A 98 0.24 17.14 18.51
CA VAL A 98 1.61 16.67 18.77
C VAL A 98 1.89 16.84 20.26
N LEU A 99 2.12 15.73 20.94
CA LEU A 99 2.38 15.69 22.38
C LEU A 99 3.80 15.24 22.64
N VAL A 100 4.40 15.82 23.71
CA VAL A 100 5.70 15.40 24.24
C VAL A 100 5.58 15.12 25.73
N ARG A 101 6.22 14.06 26.20
CA ARG A 101 6.32 13.75 27.65
C ARG A 101 7.77 13.52 28.05
N ARG A 102 8.08 13.91 29.25
CA ARG A 102 9.38 13.67 29.91
C ARG A 102 9.20 12.60 30.97
N ARG A 103 10.09 11.62 31.00
CA ARG A 103 10.15 10.61 32.04
C ARG A 103 11.28 10.97 33.02
N ASP A 104 10.97 10.97 34.28
CA ASP A 104 11.93 11.23 35.36
C ASP A 104 12.87 10.04 35.61
N GLY A 105 13.88 10.26 36.46
CA GLY A 105 14.84 9.24 36.86
C GLY A 105 14.24 8.06 37.67
N GLN A 106 12.99 8.18 38.08
CA GLN A 106 12.24 7.12 38.79
C GLN A 106 11.37 6.32 37.82
N GLY A 107 11.39 6.64 36.53
CA GLY A 107 10.65 5.97 35.48
C GLY A 107 9.19 6.44 35.31
N LYS A 108 8.79 7.53 35.97
CA LYS A 108 7.43 8.08 35.89
C LYS A 108 7.32 9.11 34.77
N TRP A 109 6.29 8.96 33.92
CA TRP A 109 5.94 9.97 32.92
C TRP A 109 5.30 11.21 33.54
N GLY A 110 5.83 12.37 33.22
CA GLY A 110 5.23 13.68 33.52
C GLY A 110 3.97 13.94 32.70
N GLU A 111 3.35 15.11 32.94
CA GLU A 111 2.22 15.55 32.11
C GLU A 111 2.60 15.73 30.65
N ALA A 112 1.61 15.60 29.76
CA ALA A 112 1.80 15.80 28.34
C ALA A 112 1.94 17.31 28.02
N ILE A 113 2.95 17.66 27.26
CA ILE A 113 3.22 19.00 26.73
C ILE A 113 2.69 19.02 25.31
N GLU A 114 1.68 19.83 25.07
CA GLU A 114 1.10 20.02 23.73
C GLU A 114 1.93 21.02 22.93
N LEU A 115 2.44 20.60 21.79
CA LEU A 115 3.23 21.41 20.86
C LEU A 115 2.35 22.02 19.76
N ALA A 116 1.42 21.22 19.23
CA ALA A 116 0.49 21.65 18.20
C ALA A 116 -0.92 21.18 18.57
N ASP A 117 -1.85 22.12 18.46
CA ASP A 117 -3.25 21.91 18.85
C ASP A 117 -4.02 21.02 17.87
N GLY A 118 -5.22 20.59 18.29
CA GLY A 118 -6.08 19.69 17.56
C GLY A 118 -6.83 20.30 16.37
N ASN A 119 -6.30 21.31 15.72
CA ASN A 119 -6.91 21.96 14.54
C ASN A 119 -6.25 21.55 13.23
N TRP A 120 -5.17 20.78 13.30
CA TRP A 120 -4.36 20.40 12.16
C TRP A 120 -4.21 18.87 12.10
N ASP A 121 -3.66 18.40 10.98
CA ASP A 121 -3.24 17.03 10.80
C ASP A 121 -1.71 16.94 10.92
N HIS A 122 -1.21 16.03 11.72
CA HIS A 122 0.21 15.89 12.04
C HIS A 122 0.72 14.50 11.72
N TYR A 123 2.03 14.42 11.38
CA TYR A 123 2.64 13.16 10.99
C TYR A 123 4.09 13.07 11.47
N SER A 124 4.46 11.86 11.90
CA SER A 124 5.83 11.38 12.14
C SER A 124 6.77 12.39 12.82
N PRO A 125 6.56 12.73 14.10
CA PRO A 125 7.49 13.57 14.84
C PRO A 125 8.86 12.88 15.00
N THR A 126 9.91 13.68 15.17
CA THR A 126 11.25 13.25 15.58
C THR A 126 11.78 14.13 16.68
N LEU A 127 12.61 13.57 17.56
CA LEU A 127 13.23 14.27 18.68
C LEU A 127 14.77 14.24 18.60
N ALA A 128 15.39 15.35 18.93
CA ALA A 128 16.84 15.44 19.11
C ALA A 128 17.20 16.13 20.42
N ALA A 129 18.10 15.55 21.21
CA ALA A 129 18.54 16.14 22.48
C ALA A 129 19.43 17.37 22.23
N ARG A 130 19.26 18.41 23.04
CA ARG A 130 20.09 19.65 23.03
C ARG A 130 20.52 20.03 24.44
N GLY A 131 21.56 19.37 24.94
CA GLY A 131 21.92 19.46 26.35
C GLY A 131 20.83 18.85 27.20
N ASP A 132 20.19 19.63 28.07
CA ASP A 132 19.09 19.19 28.94
C ASP A 132 17.69 19.52 28.32
N SER A 133 17.64 20.09 27.11
CA SER A 133 16.45 20.38 26.31
C SER A 133 16.32 19.40 25.16
N VAL A 134 15.15 19.39 24.50
CA VAL A 134 14.92 18.66 23.24
C VAL A 134 14.39 19.58 22.14
N ALA A 135 14.75 19.30 20.91
CA ALA A 135 14.12 19.82 19.71
C ALA A 135 13.14 18.75 19.18
N ALA A 136 11.87 19.12 19.02
CA ALA A 136 10.85 18.32 18.38
C ALA A 136 10.59 18.86 16.98
N ILE A 137 10.58 18.01 15.97
CA ILE A 137 10.28 18.35 14.58
C ILE A 137 9.18 17.40 14.10
N TRP A 138 8.20 17.89 13.36
CA TRP A 138 7.10 17.09 12.83
C TRP A 138 6.57 17.66 11.52
N SER A 139 5.89 16.83 10.72
CA SER A 139 5.10 17.33 9.58
C SER A 139 3.70 17.71 10.04
N GLY A 140 3.19 18.84 9.55
CA GLY A 140 1.85 19.30 9.88
C GLY A 140 1.18 20.03 8.72
N GLN A 141 -0.14 19.86 8.59
CA GLN A 141 -0.92 20.46 7.52
C GLN A 141 -2.32 20.88 7.99
N SER A 142 -2.86 21.93 7.37
CA SER A 142 -4.23 22.39 7.58
C SER A 142 -5.04 22.49 6.27
N ASN A 143 -4.41 22.33 5.12
CA ASN A 143 -4.99 22.58 3.79
C ASN A 143 -4.53 21.59 2.71
N GLY A 144 -4.02 20.40 3.11
CA GLY A 144 -3.57 19.34 2.21
C GLY A 144 -2.09 19.38 1.83
N ASN A 145 -1.31 20.36 2.34
CA ASN A 145 0.14 20.44 2.15
C ASN A 145 0.85 20.26 3.49
N PHE A 146 1.66 19.22 3.61
CA PHE A 146 2.46 18.98 4.81
C PHE A 146 3.78 19.73 4.73
N ASP A 147 4.02 20.62 5.70
CA ASP A 147 5.31 21.28 5.92
C ASP A 147 5.93 20.83 7.24
N LEU A 148 7.24 20.99 7.39
CA LEU A 148 7.90 20.73 8.66
C LEU A 148 7.78 21.91 9.62
N TYR A 149 7.45 21.58 10.87
CA TYR A 149 7.43 22.49 12.02
C TYR A 149 8.41 22.00 13.08
N TRP A 150 8.86 22.91 13.94
CA TRP A 150 9.70 22.55 15.06
C TRP A 150 9.41 23.41 16.29
N SER A 151 9.74 22.85 17.45
CA SER A 151 9.68 23.52 18.76
C SER A 151 10.84 23.06 19.63
N GLN A 152 11.36 23.93 20.48
CA GLN A 152 12.31 23.58 21.53
C GLN A 152 11.59 23.47 22.86
N ILE A 153 11.87 22.41 23.62
CA ILE A 153 11.29 22.15 24.92
C ILE A 153 12.40 22.13 25.96
N GLY A 154 12.34 23.03 26.96
CA GLY A 154 13.29 23.08 28.08
C GLY A 154 13.06 21.96 29.11
N PRO A 155 14.02 21.74 30.02
CA PRO A 155 13.94 20.66 31.01
C PRO A 155 12.76 20.81 31.97
N GLU A 156 12.27 22.04 32.16
CA GLU A 156 11.07 22.36 32.94
C GLU A 156 9.74 22.14 32.21
N GLY A 157 9.77 21.63 30.98
CA GLY A 157 8.60 21.36 30.16
C GLY A 157 8.03 22.56 29.40
N LYS A 158 8.71 23.71 29.44
CA LYS A 158 8.29 24.87 28.66
C LYS A 158 8.69 24.76 27.20
N ALA A 159 7.70 24.73 26.32
CA ALA A 159 7.90 24.67 24.87
C ALA A 159 7.90 26.08 24.24
N SER A 160 8.73 26.26 23.22
CA SER A 160 8.60 27.44 22.32
C SER A 160 7.36 27.29 21.45
N LYS A 161 6.85 28.39 20.90
CA LYS A 161 5.80 28.30 19.87
C LYS A 161 6.33 27.55 18.65
N PRO A 162 5.51 26.74 18.02
CA PRO A 162 5.87 26.08 16.75
C PRO A 162 6.31 27.09 15.71
N ALA A 163 7.41 26.80 15.06
CA ALA A 163 7.93 27.62 13.97
C ALA A 163 8.09 26.73 12.71
N PRO A 164 7.80 27.25 11.51
CA PRO A 164 8.01 26.49 10.29
C PRO A 164 9.50 26.23 10.07
N LEU A 165 9.82 25.00 9.74
CA LEU A 165 11.18 24.56 9.38
C LEU A 165 11.34 24.48 7.86
N SER A 166 10.27 24.09 7.15
CA SER A 166 10.19 24.14 5.69
C SER A 166 8.91 24.84 5.24
N ARG A 167 8.90 25.28 4.00
CA ARG A 167 7.72 25.77 3.27
C ARG A 167 7.93 25.49 1.80
N ALA A 168 7.31 24.47 1.30
CA ALA A 168 7.48 24.04 -0.08
C ALA A 168 6.13 23.69 -0.73
N PRO A 169 5.99 23.74 -2.05
CA PRO A 169 4.87 23.06 -2.69
C PRO A 169 4.98 21.57 -2.45
N HIS A 170 3.84 20.92 -2.22
CA HIS A 170 3.72 19.50 -1.88
C HIS A 170 4.37 19.11 -0.54
N SER A 171 4.25 17.84 -0.17
CA SER A 171 4.55 17.39 1.18
C SER A 171 6.06 17.31 1.48
N ASP A 172 6.42 17.80 2.66
CA ASP A 172 7.68 17.56 3.38
C ASP A 172 7.40 16.61 4.54
N ILE A 173 7.94 15.37 4.47
CA ILE A 173 7.57 14.27 5.36
C ILE A 173 8.77 13.41 5.79
N ASN A 174 8.55 12.46 6.68
CA ASN A 174 9.54 11.50 7.14
C ASN A 174 10.83 12.13 7.70
N ALA A 175 10.65 13.22 8.47
CA ALA A 175 11.78 13.88 9.10
C ALA A 175 12.50 12.96 10.11
N ARG A 176 13.83 12.99 10.10
CA ARG A 176 14.68 12.33 11.09
C ARG A 176 15.71 13.33 11.60
N ALA A 177 15.88 13.39 12.91
CA ALA A 177 16.79 14.33 13.53
C ALA A 177 17.79 13.63 14.47
N VAL A 178 19.01 14.15 14.47
CA VAL A 178 20.07 13.70 15.34
C VAL A 178 20.85 14.90 15.87
N SER A 179 21.38 14.83 17.08
CA SER A 179 22.20 15.89 17.68
C SER A 179 23.63 15.44 17.94
N ASP A 180 24.54 16.38 17.83
CA ASP A 180 25.92 16.20 18.30
C ASP A 180 26.06 16.52 19.81
N GLY A 181 27.23 16.23 20.39
CA GLY A 181 27.54 16.51 21.80
C GLY A 181 27.54 18.00 22.17
N GLN A 182 27.48 18.90 21.18
CA GLN A 182 27.47 20.36 21.36
C GLN A 182 26.06 20.94 21.30
N GLY A 183 25.03 20.08 21.01
CA GLY A 183 23.62 20.48 20.91
C GLY A 183 23.24 21.10 19.55
N ASN A 184 24.06 20.95 18.52
CA ASN A 184 23.61 21.18 17.16
C ASN A 184 22.70 20.02 16.71
N VAL A 185 21.67 20.33 15.92
CA VAL A 185 20.73 19.33 15.40
C VAL A 185 20.81 19.28 13.88
N THR A 186 21.02 18.11 13.34
CA THR A 186 20.86 17.85 11.91
C THR A 186 19.52 17.17 11.69
N VAL A 187 18.71 17.71 10.79
CA VAL A 187 17.43 17.13 10.35
C VAL A 187 17.53 16.82 8.86
N VAL A 188 17.02 15.65 8.47
CA VAL A 188 16.83 15.23 7.07
C VAL A 188 15.40 14.88 6.85
N TRP A 189 14.88 15.07 5.65
CA TRP A 189 13.48 14.76 5.32
C TRP A 189 13.29 14.49 3.83
N GLN A 190 12.16 13.91 3.51
CA GLN A 190 11.68 13.63 2.16
C GLN A 190 10.77 14.77 1.70
N SER A 191 10.94 15.25 0.47
CA SER A 191 10.18 16.38 -0.10
C SER A 191 9.76 16.12 -1.52
N PHE A 192 8.48 16.34 -1.84
CA PHE A 192 7.92 16.20 -3.19
C PHE A 192 7.94 17.49 -4.02
N ARG A 193 8.63 18.54 -3.57
CA ARG A 193 8.61 19.89 -4.15
C ARG A 193 9.05 19.99 -5.60
N ALA A 194 9.86 19.05 -6.08
CA ALA A 194 10.37 19.01 -7.47
C ALA A 194 9.48 18.16 -8.41
N GLY A 195 8.36 17.61 -7.92
CA GLY A 195 7.50 16.69 -8.66
C GLY A 195 7.92 15.22 -8.58
N ASN A 196 8.98 14.95 -7.86
CA ASN A 196 9.42 13.66 -7.34
C ASN A 196 9.91 13.86 -5.91
N SER A 197 10.16 12.77 -5.20
CA SER A 197 10.68 12.82 -3.82
C SER A 197 12.20 12.91 -3.82
N ASP A 198 12.74 13.97 -3.23
CA ASP A 198 14.17 14.16 -2.96
C ASP A 198 14.45 14.24 -1.45
N ILE A 199 15.68 13.98 -1.04
CA ILE A 199 16.12 14.10 0.34
C ILE A 199 16.74 15.49 0.57
N TYR A 200 16.22 16.19 1.57
CA TYR A 200 16.69 17.50 2.02
C TYR A 200 17.28 17.43 3.42
N ALA A 201 18.12 18.40 3.76
CA ALA A 201 18.74 18.54 5.07
C ALA A 201 18.85 20.00 5.54
N ARG A 202 18.84 20.20 6.87
CA ARG A 202 19.19 21.46 7.56
C ARG A 202 19.97 21.17 8.85
N ARG A 203 20.76 22.13 9.29
CA ARG A 203 21.44 22.06 10.57
C ARG A 203 21.08 23.27 11.44
N LEU A 204 20.66 22.99 12.66
CA LEU A 204 20.52 23.97 13.73
C LEU A 204 21.83 24.14 14.48
N SER A 205 22.38 25.32 14.50
CA SER A 205 23.55 25.69 15.31
C SER A 205 23.24 26.88 16.18
N GLY A 206 23.45 26.75 17.48
CA GLY A 206 22.87 27.70 18.43
C GLY A 206 21.33 27.74 18.26
N ASN A 207 20.76 28.89 17.90
CA ASN A 207 19.32 29.06 17.66
C ASN A 207 18.98 29.34 16.19
N THR A 208 19.92 29.08 15.28
CA THR A 208 19.76 29.44 13.86
C THR A 208 19.85 28.19 12.99
N TRP A 209 18.80 27.98 12.17
CA TRP A 209 18.79 26.96 11.12
C TRP A 209 19.60 27.43 9.91
N SER A 210 20.41 26.53 9.33
CA SER A 210 21.04 26.76 8.04
C SER A 210 19.99 26.93 6.93
N ALA A 211 20.43 27.30 5.73
CA ALA A 211 19.63 27.13 4.53
C ALA A 211 19.27 25.64 4.32
N GLU A 212 18.20 25.37 3.59
CA GLU A 212 17.85 24.04 3.12
C GLU A 212 18.87 23.57 2.07
N VAL A 213 19.24 22.32 2.13
CA VAL A 213 20.21 21.69 1.21
C VAL A 213 19.56 20.43 0.64
N ALA A 214 19.43 20.34 -0.67
CA ALA A 214 19.08 19.07 -1.34
C ALA A 214 20.28 18.14 -1.29
N LEU A 215 20.14 16.97 -0.70
CA LEU A 215 21.15 15.90 -0.72
C LEU A 215 21.04 15.08 -2.01
N THR A 216 19.86 15.01 -2.59
CA THR A 216 19.58 14.38 -3.88
C THR A 216 18.84 15.33 -4.80
N THR A 217 18.91 15.07 -6.11
CA THR A 217 18.18 15.78 -7.18
C THR A 217 18.01 14.85 -8.38
N TRP A 218 17.74 13.58 -8.11
CA TRP A 218 17.57 12.56 -9.15
C TRP A 218 16.18 12.63 -9.76
N PRO A 219 15.97 12.12 -10.97
CA PRO A 219 14.63 12.04 -11.56
C PRO A 219 13.72 11.01 -10.89
N SER A 220 14.30 10.08 -10.13
CA SER A 220 13.62 9.07 -9.34
C SER A 220 13.12 9.62 -8.01
N ASN A 221 12.30 8.86 -7.32
CA ASN A 221 11.97 9.15 -5.93
C ASN A 221 13.04 8.57 -5.00
N GLU A 222 13.38 9.31 -3.95
CA GLU A 222 14.19 8.89 -2.82
C GLU A 222 13.31 8.85 -1.56
N TRP A 223 13.48 7.81 -0.75
CA TRP A 223 12.53 7.44 0.29
C TRP A 223 13.17 7.35 1.67
N GLU A 224 12.39 7.72 2.69
CA GLU A 224 12.56 7.40 4.12
C GLU A 224 13.99 7.56 4.64
N PRO A 225 14.55 8.78 4.67
CA PRO A 225 15.93 8.98 5.11
C PRO A 225 16.12 8.61 6.58
N ALA A 226 17.24 7.99 6.90
CA ALA A 226 17.73 7.86 8.26
C ALA A 226 19.07 8.62 8.39
N VAL A 227 19.42 9.09 9.60
CA VAL A 227 20.60 9.90 9.82
C VAL A 227 21.34 9.53 11.10
N ALA A 228 22.67 9.49 11.02
CA ALA A 228 23.57 9.34 12.16
C ALA A 228 24.75 10.30 12.03
N LEU A 229 25.37 10.69 13.15
CA LEU A 229 26.57 11.55 13.17
C LEU A 229 27.80 10.76 13.57
N ASP A 230 28.92 11.06 12.93
CA ASP A 230 30.22 10.66 13.43
C ASP A 230 30.70 11.65 14.52
N GLU A 231 31.85 11.33 15.18
CA GLU A 231 32.42 12.16 16.23
C GLU A 231 32.92 13.54 15.74
N LYS A 232 33.08 13.71 14.43
CA LYS A 232 33.45 14.97 13.78
C LYS A 232 32.24 15.83 13.43
N GLY A 233 31.00 15.31 13.64
CA GLY A 233 29.76 15.98 13.33
C GLY A 233 29.38 15.91 11.86
N MET A 234 30.01 15.03 11.05
CA MET A 234 29.55 14.67 9.71
C MET A 234 28.29 13.83 9.82
N ALA A 235 27.24 14.20 9.11
CA ALA A 235 26.02 13.42 9.03
C ALA A 235 26.13 12.39 7.89
N TRP A 236 25.80 11.15 8.21
CA TRP A 236 25.64 10.04 7.29
C TRP A 236 24.16 9.76 7.15
N VAL A 237 23.65 9.88 5.91
CA VAL A 237 22.22 9.81 5.60
C VAL A 237 21.98 8.64 4.67
N SER A 238 21.32 7.59 5.17
CA SER A 238 20.87 6.48 4.32
C SER A 238 19.45 6.74 3.81
N PHE A 239 19.18 6.29 2.61
CA PHE A 239 17.87 6.33 1.95
C PHE A 239 17.84 5.28 0.85
N ASP A 240 16.65 5.00 0.30
CA ASP A 240 16.54 4.12 -0.86
C ASP A 240 15.89 4.83 -2.05
N SER A 241 16.13 4.31 -3.25
CA SER A 241 15.60 4.86 -4.49
C SER A 241 15.37 3.80 -5.56
N TYR A 242 14.33 3.99 -6.37
CA TYR A 242 14.04 3.15 -7.55
C TYR A 242 14.84 3.57 -8.80
N LYS A 243 15.91 4.31 -8.63
CA LYS A 243 16.73 4.92 -9.68
C LYS A 243 17.18 3.95 -10.77
N ASN A 244 17.46 2.71 -10.42
CA ASN A 244 18.02 1.69 -11.29
C ASN A 244 17.01 0.65 -11.77
N GLY A 245 15.69 0.92 -11.70
CA GLY A 245 14.61 0.00 -12.07
C GLY A 245 14.29 -1.06 -11.00
N ASN A 246 14.93 -0.96 -9.86
CA ASN A 246 14.65 -1.64 -8.59
C ASN A 246 15.03 -0.72 -7.44
N TYR A 247 14.65 -1.06 -6.22
CA TYR A 247 15.06 -0.31 -5.05
C TYR A 247 16.46 -0.69 -4.62
N ASP A 248 17.32 0.30 -4.54
CA ASP A 248 18.69 0.20 -3.99
C ASP A 248 18.84 1.17 -2.82
N VAL A 249 19.71 0.82 -1.86
CA VAL A 249 20.06 1.66 -0.72
C VAL A 249 21.30 2.49 -1.04
N PHE A 250 21.24 3.76 -0.66
CA PHE A 250 22.32 4.75 -0.83
C PHE A 250 22.70 5.37 0.51
N LEU A 251 23.92 5.87 0.58
CA LEU A 251 24.45 6.61 1.72
C LEU A 251 25.06 7.93 1.26
N ALA A 252 24.49 9.06 1.71
CA ALA A 252 25.02 10.39 1.47
C ALA A 252 25.76 10.94 2.70
N ALA A 253 26.80 11.74 2.48
CA ALA A 253 27.44 12.53 3.52
C ALA A 253 26.91 13.98 3.51
N PHE A 254 26.81 14.61 4.70
CA PHE A 254 26.41 16.01 4.84
C PHE A 254 27.21 16.68 5.97
N ASP A 255 27.98 17.72 5.65
CA ASP A 255 28.83 18.43 6.61
C ASP A 255 28.10 19.50 7.43
N GLY A 256 26.76 19.60 7.26
CA GLY A 256 25.93 20.65 7.87
C GLY A 256 25.74 21.90 6.98
N ARG A 257 26.41 21.95 5.82
CA ARG A 257 26.35 23.06 4.86
C ARG A 257 26.22 22.60 3.40
N LYS A 258 26.91 21.50 3.05
CA LYS A 258 27.00 21.00 1.67
C LYS A 258 26.73 19.51 1.63
N PRO A 259 26.11 19.02 0.55
CA PRO A 259 26.04 17.59 0.29
C PRO A 259 27.45 17.09 -0.06
N GLY A 260 27.80 15.93 0.44
CA GLY A 260 29.00 15.19 0.08
C GLY A 260 28.73 14.15 -1.00
N ALA A 261 29.63 13.17 -1.10
CA ALA A 261 29.46 12.05 -2.02
C ALA A 261 28.26 11.17 -1.62
N VAL A 262 27.59 10.61 -2.62
CA VAL A 262 26.58 9.55 -2.45
C VAL A 262 27.20 8.22 -2.87
N THR A 263 27.16 7.22 -1.99
CA THR A 263 27.69 5.86 -2.22
C THR A 263 26.50 4.91 -2.34
N ALA A 264 26.47 4.09 -3.39
CA ALA A 264 25.52 2.97 -3.47
C ALA A 264 25.95 1.89 -2.45
N VAL A 265 25.07 1.54 -1.53
CA VAL A 265 25.28 0.49 -0.54
C VAL A 265 24.87 -0.87 -1.10
N THR A 266 23.83 -0.88 -1.94
CA THR A 266 23.34 -2.06 -2.66
C THR A 266 23.21 -1.75 -4.14
N THR A 267 23.25 -2.79 -4.98
CA THR A 267 22.99 -2.76 -6.42
C THR A 267 22.51 -4.13 -6.91
N GLU A 268 22.06 -4.98 -6.00
CA GLU A 268 21.55 -6.33 -6.30
C GLU A 268 20.20 -6.23 -7.05
N PRO A 269 19.84 -7.26 -7.84
CA PRO A 269 18.58 -7.24 -8.61
C PRO A 269 17.29 -7.24 -7.75
N GLY A 270 17.40 -7.54 -6.45
CA GLY A 270 16.29 -7.50 -5.49
C GLY A 270 15.91 -6.06 -5.11
N ALA A 271 14.81 -5.92 -4.40
CA ALA A 271 14.37 -4.65 -3.85
C ALA A 271 14.93 -4.47 -2.43
N GLN A 272 15.85 -3.52 -2.25
CA GLN A 272 16.43 -3.16 -0.95
C GLN A 272 15.93 -1.77 -0.55
N PHE A 273 15.26 -1.68 0.60
CA PHE A 273 14.61 -0.45 1.07
C PHE A 273 14.51 -0.37 2.60
N HIS A 274 13.83 0.66 3.15
CA HIS A 274 13.69 0.92 4.58
C HIS A 274 15.04 0.93 5.31
N SER A 275 15.96 1.72 4.83
CA SER A 275 17.31 1.74 5.36
C SER A 275 17.43 2.42 6.73
N SER A 276 18.36 1.96 7.52
CA SER A 276 18.77 2.57 8.80
C SER A 276 20.29 2.67 8.87
N VAL A 277 20.79 3.70 9.52
CA VAL A 277 22.24 3.95 9.65
C VAL A 277 22.64 4.22 11.09
N ALA A 278 23.78 3.66 11.49
CA ALA A 278 24.49 3.99 12.73
C ALA A 278 25.97 4.16 12.45
N VAL A 279 26.67 5.01 13.19
CA VAL A 279 28.10 5.25 13.02
C VAL A 279 28.85 4.78 14.27
N ASP A 280 29.90 4.00 14.08
CA ASP A 280 30.75 3.54 15.16
C ASP A 280 31.81 4.58 15.55
N ARG A 281 32.62 4.27 16.60
CA ARG A 281 33.65 5.17 17.10
C ARG A 281 34.82 5.35 16.13
N GLU A 282 34.99 4.45 15.18
CA GLU A 282 35.96 4.52 14.10
C GLU A 282 35.49 5.39 12.94
N GLY A 283 34.25 5.91 13.00
CA GLY A 283 33.64 6.74 11.96
C GLY A 283 33.13 5.93 10.75
N ARG A 284 32.91 4.61 10.90
CA ARG A 284 32.36 3.76 9.87
C ARG A 284 30.80 3.78 9.95
N ALA A 285 30.15 3.96 8.83
CA ALA A 285 28.69 3.92 8.74
C ALA A 285 28.22 2.48 8.54
N TRP A 286 27.43 1.98 9.48
CA TRP A 286 26.75 0.69 9.42
C TRP A 286 25.35 0.93 8.89
N VAL A 287 25.02 0.30 7.77
CA VAL A 287 23.73 0.48 7.08
C VAL A 287 23.00 -0.85 7.01
N ALA A 288 21.79 -0.90 7.56
CA ALA A 288 20.88 -2.05 7.45
C ALA A 288 19.68 -1.69 6.57
N TRP A 289 19.07 -2.71 5.97
CA TRP A 289 17.89 -2.59 5.13
C TRP A 289 17.06 -3.88 5.16
N ASP A 290 15.82 -3.83 4.70
CA ASP A 290 15.09 -5.03 4.35
C ASP A 290 15.10 -5.28 2.83
N ASP A 291 15.11 -6.57 2.48
CA ASP A 291 15.20 -7.08 1.12
C ASP A 291 13.89 -7.80 0.76
N GLY A 292 13.13 -7.24 -0.17
CA GLY A 292 11.89 -7.81 -0.71
C GLY A 292 12.10 -8.85 -1.81
N GLY A 293 13.36 -9.10 -2.21
CA GLY A 293 13.72 -10.04 -3.26
C GLY A 293 13.52 -9.50 -4.68
N VAL A 294 13.83 -10.37 -5.65
CA VAL A 294 13.74 -10.05 -7.07
C VAL A 294 12.28 -9.89 -7.48
N ASN A 295 11.96 -8.90 -8.32
CA ASN A 295 10.62 -8.60 -8.80
C ASN A 295 9.61 -8.31 -7.68
N TRP A 296 10.03 -7.66 -6.62
CA TRP A 296 9.16 -7.24 -5.53
C TRP A 296 7.92 -6.50 -6.05
N GLY A 297 6.74 -6.97 -5.65
CA GLY A 297 5.45 -6.37 -6.05
C GLY A 297 5.07 -6.57 -7.52
N LYS A 298 5.92 -7.10 -8.37
CA LYS A 298 5.62 -7.38 -9.78
C LYS A 298 4.85 -8.69 -9.90
N ASP A 299 3.61 -8.67 -9.49
CA ASP A 299 2.67 -9.80 -9.64
C ASP A 299 1.99 -9.71 -11.01
N TYR A 300 2.72 -10.12 -12.04
CA TYR A 300 2.33 -9.95 -13.45
C TYR A 300 1.06 -10.68 -13.85
N SER A 301 0.72 -11.75 -13.22
CA SER A 301 -0.59 -12.41 -13.26
C SER A 301 -0.57 -13.70 -12.44
N ARG A 302 -1.75 -14.31 -12.23
CA ARG A 302 -1.84 -15.65 -11.62
C ARG A 302 -1.20 -16.76 -12.43
N SER A 303 -1.10 -16.58 -13.73
CA SER A 303 -0.49 -17.51 -14.66
C SER A 303 0.99 -17.21 -14.90
N SER A 304 1.53 -16.15 -14.32
CA SER A 304 2.92 -15.74 -14.51
C SER A 304 3.88 -16.84 -14.04
N ALA A 305 4.72 -17.27 -14.98
CA ALA A 305 5.84 -18.16 -14.72
C ALA A 305 7.09 -17.39 -14.30
N VAL A 306 7.02 -16.04 -14.13
CA VAL A 306 8.16 -15.22 -13.78
C VAL A 306 8.61 -15.53 -12.37
N GLU A 307 9.85 -15.99 -12.22
CA GLU A 307 10.44 -16.29 -10.94
C GLU A 307 10.51 -15.01 -10.08
N GLY A 308 10.11 -15.10 -8.82
CA GLY A 308 10.09 -13.99 -7.89
C GLY A 308 8.88 -13.05 -8.03
N SER A 309 7.99 -13.27 -8.99
CA SER A 309 6.73 -12.51 -9.13
C SER A 309 5.82 -12.75 -7.92
N ARG A 310 5.66 -11.74 -7.08
CA ARG A 310 4.98 -11.85 -5.77
C ARG A 310 4.25 -10.56 -5.40
N GLY A 311 3.31 -10.66 -4.45
CA GLY A 311 2.69 -9.51 -3.82
C GLY A 311 3.69 -8.63 -3.07
N LEU A 312 3.24 -7.46 -2.66
CA LEU A 312 4.09 -6.46 -2.00
C LEU A 312 4.64 -6.89 -0.63
N HIS A 313 4.01 -7.86 0.05
CA HIS A 313 4.50 -8.43 1.30
C HIS A 313 4.65 -9.94 1.21
N PHE A 314 5.49 -10.43 0.30
CA PHE A 314 5.72 -11.87 0.11
C PHE A 314 6.88 -12.40 0.94
N SER A 315 7.98 -11.69 1.00
CA SER A 315 9.14 -12.00 1.84
C SER A 315 9.91 -10.73 2.18
N ARG A 316 10.61 -10.79 3.31
CA ARG A 316 11.52 -9.77 3.80
C ARG A 316 12.73 -10.41 4.44
N GLY A 317 13.92 -10.05 4.00
CA GLY A 317 15.19 -10.40 4.63
C GLY A 317 15.85 -9.15 5.18
N LEU A 318 16.83 -9.30 6.08
CA LEU A 318 17.65 -8.19 6.57
C LEU A 318 19.05 -8.26 5.98
N GLY A 319 19.49 -7.15 5.37
CA GLY A 319 20.85 -6.89 4.96
C GLY A 319 21.60 -5.96 5.91
N LEU A 320 22.94 -6.05 5.93
CA LEU A 320 23.80 -5.17 6.72
C LEU A 320 25.16 -5.03 6.03
N ARG A 321 25.60 -3.79 5.81
CA ARG A 321 26.92 -3.45 5.27
C ARG A 321 27.57 -2.32 6.06
N VAL A 322 28.86 -2.20 5.90
CA VAL A 322 29.66 -1.10 6.47
C VAL A 322 30.24 -0.28 5.32
N VAL A 323 30.11 1.03 5.42
CA VAL A 323 30.75 1.98 4.51
C VAL A 323 31.83 2.74 5.27
N SER A 324 33.06 2.66 4.76
CA SER A 324 34.21 3.34 5.34
C SER A 324 35.07 3.93 4.24
N ALA A 325 35.32 5.23 4.29
CA ALA A 325 36.10 5.96 3.28
C ALA A 325 35.61 5.69 1.83
N GLY A 326 34.32 5.55 1.64
CA GLY A 326 33.66 5.26 0.34
C GLY A 326 33.73 3.79 -0.09
N ALA A 327 34.40 2.91 0.64
CA ALA A 327 34.42 1.47 0.37
C ALA A 327 33.25 0.78 1.09
N VAL A 328 32.51 -0.07 0.36
CA VAL A 328 31.41 -0.87 0.88
C VAL A 328 31.92 -2.26 1.27
N GLN A 329 31.55 -2.74 2.45
CA GLN A 329 32.04 -3.98 3.02
C GLN A 329 30.92 -4.84 3.56
N GLU A 330 30.97 -6.15 3.27
CA GLU A 330 30.10 -7.16 3.87
C GLU A 330 30.45 -7.39 5.34
N VAL A 331 29.42 -7.69 6.14
CA VAL A 331 29.54 -7.96 7.57
C VAL A 331 29.38 -9.45 7.85
N SER A 332 30.33 -10.03 8.56
CA SER A 332 30.25 -11.43 9.02
C SER A 332 30.48 -11.49 10.55
N PRO A 333 29.65 -12.29 11.26
CA PRO A 333 28.56 -13.13 10.78
C PRO A 333 27.29 -12.33 10.44
N ALA A 334 26.49 -12.87 9.51
CA ALA A 334 25.20 -12.29 9.17
C ALA A 334 24.20 -12.48 10.32
N VAL A 335 23.30 -11.51 10.54
CA VAL A 335 22.26 -11.56 11.58
C VAL A 335 21.27 -12.71 11.36
N SER A 336 21.00 -13.04 10.11
CA SER A 336 20.12 -14.15 9.73
C SER A 336 20.58 -15.52 10.24
N GLY A 337 21.87 -15.67 10.60
CA GLY A 337 22.37 -16.87 11.26
C GLY A 337 21.78 -17.15 12.65
N LYS A 338 21.09 -16.17 13.26
CA LYS A 338 20.34 -16.31 14.51
C LYS A 338 18.83 -16.41 14.32
N PHE A 339 18.35 -16.34 13.08
CA PHE A 339 16.93 -16.48 12.75
C PHE A 339 16.55 -17.94 12.55
N SER A 340 15.30 -18.23 12.79
CA SER A 340 14.71 -19.56 12.56
C SER A 340 13.26 -19.45 12.10
N GLY A 341 12.76 -20.52 11.50
CA GLY A 341 11.37 -20.58 11.07
C GLY A 341 10.98 -19.37 10.21
N ARG A 342 9.85 -18.78 10.51
CA ARG A 342 9.27 -17.68 9.75
C ARG A 342 10.12 -16.40 9.75
N MET A 343 10.94 -16.17 10.77
CA MET A 343 11.83 -15.00 10.83
C MET A 343 12.87 -14.97 9.71
N LEU A 344 13.28 -16.13 9.17
CA LEU A 344 14.15 -16.22 8.00
C LEU A 344 13.54 -15.58 6.73
N ARG A 345 12.22 -15.43 6.74
CA ARG A 345 11.48 -14.93 5.56
C ARG A 345 10.78 -13.59 5.81
N TYR A 346 10.52 -13.24 7.05
CA TYR A 346 9.75 -12.05 7.43
C TYR A 346 10.44 -11.31 8.58
N ALA A 347 11.57 -10.67 8.27
CA ALA A 347 12.26 -9.72 9.15
C ALA A 347 12.46 -8.44 8.34
N GLU A 348 12.00 -7.30 8.86
CA GLU A 348 11.86 -6.05 8.13
C GLU A 348 12.00 -4.81 9.00
N LEU A 349 12.05 -3.63 8.42
CA LEU A 349 12.12 -2.33 9.09
C LEU A 349 13.23 -2.29 10.15
N PRO A 350 14.53 -2.43 9.75
CA PRO A 350 15.62 -2.44 10.68
C PRO A 350 15.90 -1.04 11.24
N HIS A 351 16.21 -0.97 12.52
CA HIS A 351 16.70 0.23 13.20
C HIS A 351 18.00 -0.08 13.95
N LEU A 352 19.04 0.72 13.70
CA LEU A 352 20.37 0.52 14.24
C LEU A 352 20.73 1.58 15.29
N ALA A 353 21.41 1.17 16.34
CA ALA A 353 22.09 2.05 17.28
C ALA A 353 23.30 1.35 17.91
N PHE A 354 24.34 2.11 18.29
CA PHE A 354 25.41 1.60 19.15
C PHE A 354 25.08 1.86 20.60
N ASP A 355 25.15 0.82 21.44
CA ASP A 355 25.03 0.95 22.87
C ASP A 355 26.31 1.56 23.51
N GLY A 356 26.30 1.76 24.83
CA GLY A 356 27.44 2.37 25.55
C GLY A 356 28.70 1.55 25.52
N SER A 357 28.62 0.23 25.33
CA SER A 357 29.77 -0.66 25.18
C SER A 357 30.34 -0.69 23.77
N GLY A 358 29.62 -0.10 22.79
CA GLY A 358 29.96 -0.16 21.39
C GLY A 358 29.44 -1.44 20.72
N SER A 359 28.47 -2.18 21.33
CA SER A 359 27.76 -3.23 20.63
C SER A 359 26.77 -2.60 19.66
N LEU A 360 26.60 -3.21 18.49
CA LEU A 360 25.58 -2.81 17.52
C LEU A 360 24.25 -3.44 17.90
N VAL A 361 23.27 -2.62 18.24
CA VAL A 361 21.90 -3.04 18.50
C VAL A 361 21.08 -2.91 17.23
N LEU A 362 20.34 -3.96 16.88
CA LEU A 362 19.40 -4.02 15.78
C LEU A 362 17.99 -4.30 16.33
N VAL A 363 17.08 -3.40 16.06
CA VAL A 363 15.62 -3.58 16.28
C VAL A 363 14.98 -3.78 14.92
N PHE A 364 14.09 -4.75 14.80
CA PHE A 364 13.42 -5.07 13.54
C PHE A 364 12.00 -5.58 13.77
N ARG A 365 11.17 -5.49 12.77
CA ARG A 365 9.80 -6.00 12.76
C ARG A 365 9.79 -7.45 12.28
N HIS A 366 8.92 -8.28 12.83
CA HIS A 366 8.71 -9.66 12.38
C HIS A 366 7.24 -10.03 12.42
N TRP A 367 6.76 -10.65 11.35
CA TRP A 367 5.41 -11.19 11.25
C TRP A 367 5.27 -12.45 12.12
N THR A 368 4.80 -12.27 13.35
CA THR A 368 4.77 -13.32 14.39
C THR A 368 3.60 -14.26 14.21
N GLU A 369 2.40 -13.75 13.94
CA GLU A 369 1.17 -14.52 13.77
C GLU A 369 0.51 -14.22 12.44
N THR A 370 0.05 -15.26 11.73
CA THR A 370 -0.71 -15.18 10.51
C THR A 370 -2.20 -15.17 10.77
N ARG A 371 -2.99 -15.18 9.70
CA ARG A 371 -4.46 -15.23 9.73
C ARG A 371 -5.03 -16.04 10.90
N PRO A 372 -6.15 -15.60 11.49
CA PRO A 372 -6.97 -14.46 11.04
C PRO A 372 -6.47 -13.10 11.52
N ARG A 373 -5.33 -13.03 12.17
CA ARG A 373 -4.83 -11.81 12.79
C ARG A 373 -3.38 -11.63 12.48
N GLU A 374 -3.11 -10.92 11.46
CA GLU A 374 -1.75 -10.58 11.09
C GLU A 374 -1.14 -9.70 12.16
N ILE A 375 -0.28 -10.29 13.00
CA ILE A 375 0.35 -9.64 14.13
C ILE A 375 1.84 -9.57 13.89
N PHE A 376 2.35 -8.36 13.89
CA PHE A 376 3.77 -8.07 13.87
C PHE A 376 4.23 -7.64 15.24
N HIS A 377 5.44 -8.06 15.64
CA HIS A 377 6.11 -7.56 16.83
C HIS A 377 7.48 -7.01 16.48
N PHE A 378 7.98 -6.06 17.26
CA PHE A 378 9.39 -5.73 17.25
C PHE A 378 10.20 -6.77 17.99
N TYR A 379 11.38 -7.01 17.46
CA TYR A 379 12.42 -7.85 18.04
C TYR A 379 13.70 -7.03 18.18
N VAL A 380 14.52 -7.36 19.17
CA VAL A 380 15.80 -6.73 19.39
C VAL A 380 16.89 -7.78 19.52
N THR A 381 18.03 -7.53 18.85
CA THR A 381 19.24 -8.33 18.95
C THR A 381 20.46 -7.42 18.95
N ARG A 382 21.64 -7.96 19.22
CA ARG A 382 22.88 -7.20 19.16
C ARG A 382 24.05 -8.04 18.64
N LEU A 383 24.99 -7.35 17.98
CA LEU A 383 26.30 -7.86 17.67
C LEU A 383 27.28 -7.37 18.75
N SER A 384 27.85 -8.30 19.51
CA SER A 384 28.79 -8.02 20.60
C SER A 384 29.90 -9.06 20.61
N GLY A 385 31.14 -8.64 20.70
CA GLY A 385 32.30 -9.54 20.72
C GLY A 385 32.48 -10.41 19.47
N GLY A 386 31.85 -10.06 18.37
CA GLY A 386 31.92 -10.81 17.11
C GLY A 386 30.74 -11.78 16.87
N GLU A 387 29.76 -11.84 17.76
CA GLU A 387 28.62 -12.73 17.65
C GLU A 387 27.29 -11.98 17.80
N TRP A 388 26.30 -12.36 16.99
CA TRP A 388 24.92 -11.95 17.19
C TRP A 388 24.27 -12.75 18.31
N GLN A 389 23.51 -12.08 19.17
CA GLN A 389 22.66 -12.74 20.16
C GLN A 389 21.39 -13.26 19.49
N GLN A 390 20.76 -14.27 20.11
CA GLN A 390 19.41 -14.68 19.73
C GLN A 390 18.45 -13.50 19.98
N PRO A 391 17.54 -13.17 19.02
CA PRO A 391 16.59 -12.06 19.19
C PRO A 391 15.69 -12.20 20.42
N TYR A 392 15.35 -11.08 21.05
CA TYR A 392 14.31 -10.95 22.08
C TYR A 392 13.07 -10.29 21.48
N GLN A 393 11.89 -10.80 21.77
CA GLN A 393 10.63 -10.20 21.39
C GLN A 393 10.28 -9.01 22.30
N ILE A 394 9.82 -7.91 21.76
CA ILE A 394 9.23 -6.82 22.53
C ILE A 394 7.73 -7.13 22.66
N ALA A 395 7.31 -7.67 23.82
CA ALA A 395 5.98 -8.26 24.01
C ALA A 395 4.84 -7.27 23.79
N SER A 396 5.02 -5.99 24.15
CA SER A 396 4.01 -4.91 24.04
C SER A 396 4.00 -4.20 22.68
N SER A 397 4.64 -4.78 21.65
CA SER A 397 4.78 -4.13 20.34
C SER A 397 3.87 -4.72 19.25
N ALA A 398 2.80 -5.42 19.64
CA ALA A 398 1.86 -5.99 18.68
C ALA A 398 1.21 -4.90 17.80
N GLY A 399 1.09 -5.16 16.52
CA GLY A 399 0.46 -4.22 15.58
C GLY A 399 0.61 -4.67 14.13
N HIS A 400 0.34 -3.78 13.19
CA HIS A 400 0.54 -3.99 11.76
C HIS A 400 2.01 -3.71 11.33
N ASN A 401 2.36 -3.91 10.05
CA ASN A 401 3.76 -3.91 9.63
C ASN A 401 4.38 -2.53 9.41
N SER A 402 3.60 -1.49 9.10
CA SER A 402 4.12 -0.15 8.78
C SER A 402 4.63 0.66 9.97
N GLN A 403 4.64 0.11 11.17
CA GLN A 403 5.08 0.83 12.37
C GLN A 403 6.60 0.90 12.46
N GLN A 404 7.11 2.11 12.71
CA GLN A 404 8.53 2.40 12.87
C GLN A 404 8.92 2.39 14.35
N ALA A 405 10.21 2.16 14.65
CA ALA A 405 10.77 2.33 15.98
C ALA A 405 11.74 3.52 16.03
N SER A 406 11.93 4.07 17.20
CA SER A 406 12.91 5.13 17.51
C SER A 406 13.85 4.64 18.61
N LEU A 407 15.15 4.87 18.44
CA LEU A 407 16.17 4.38 19.37
C LEU A 407 16.92 5.55 20.01
N ALA A 408 17.21 5.41 21.31
CA ALA A 408 18.05 6.37 22.02
C ALA A 408 18.94 5.66 23.05
N ARG A 409 20.21 6.10 23.17
CA ARG A 409 21.13 5.55 24.16
C ARG A 409 20.82 6.09 25.56
N LEU A 410 20.71 5.18 26.53
CA LEU A 410 20.48 5.49 27.93
C LEU A 410 21.82 5.86 28.66
N PRO A 411 21.79 6.62 29.78
CA PRO A 411 22.98 6.94 30.55
C PRO A 411 23.75 5.71 31.06
N GLY A 412 23.03 4.62 31.39
CA GLY A 412 23.63 3.34 31.77
C GLY A 412 24.23 2.54 30.61
N GLY A 413 24.26 3.11 29.40
CA GLY A 413 24.82 2.49 28.22
C GLY A 413 23.84 1.57 27.46
N GLY A 414 22.66 1.23 27.99
CA GLY A 414 21.64 0.49 27.27
C GLY A 414 20.92 1.33 26.23
N ILE A 415 19.91 0.75 25.58
CA ILE A 415 19.10 1.38 24.53
C ILE A 415 17.63 1.47 24.99
N ALA A 416 17.03 2.64 24.89
CA ALA A 416 15.59 2.84 24.89
C ALA A 416 15.04 2.65 23.47
N ILE A 417 13.86 2.03 23.38
CA ILE A 417 13.18 1.70 22.12
C ILE A 417 11.76 2.26 22.24
N GLY A 418 11.44 3.30 21.46
CA GLY A 418 10.11 3.88 21.33
C GLY A 418 9.37 3.25 20.15
N TYR A 419 8.12 2.85 20.33
CA TYR A 419 7.30 2.22 19.29
C TYR A 419 5.81 2.41 19.57
N ALA A 420 4.97 2.24 18.54
CA ALA A 420 3.52 2.16 18.70
C ALA A 420 3.05 0.70 18.74
N SER A 421 1.90 0.49 19.37
CA SER A 421 1.18 -0.79 19.39
C SER A 421 -0.32 -0.53 19.45
N ASP A 422 -1.10 -1.31 18.70
CA ASP A 422 -2.57 -1.28 18.79
C ASP A 422 -3.13 -2.32 19.77
N GLY A 423 -2.25 -3.07 20.45
CA GLY A 423 -2.61 -4.00 21.50
C GLY A 423 -3.32 -5.27 21.02
N ARG A 424 -3.27 -5.57 19.70
CA ARG A 424 -3.87 -6.80 19.16
C ARG A 424 -3.21 -8.05 19.75
N THR A 425 -3.99 -9.12 19.93
CA THR A 425 -3.53 -10.40 20.51
C THR A 425 -3.91 -11.59 19.61
N PRO A 426 -3.24 -12.76 19.76
CA PRO A 426 -3.57 -13.98 19.01
C PRO A 426 -4.94 -14.57 19.38
N GLU A 427 -5.49 -14.26 20.53
CA GLU A 427 -6.77 -14.81 21.00
C GLU A 427 -7.93 -14.27 20.17
N VAL A 428 -9.03 -15.02 20.12
CA VAL A 428 -10.26 -14.56 19.47
C VAL A 428 -10.76 -13.32 20.21
N VAL A 429 -10.68 -12.19 19.52
CA VAL A 429 -11.14 -10.92 20.05
C VAL A 429 -12.66 -10.92 19.97
N PRO A 430 -13.38 -10.82 21.09
CA PRO A 430 -14.81 -10.61 21.08
C PRO A 430 -15.19 -9.33 20.33
N THR A 431 -16.42 -9.25 19.81
CA THR A 431 -16.96 -8.15 18.98
C THR A 431 -16.74 -6.76 19.55
N ASP A 432 -16.89 -6.64 20.87
CA ASP A 432 -16.75 -5.41 21.64
C ASP A 432 -15.28 -4.97 21.79
N VAL A 433 -14.33 -5.89 21.68
CA VAL A 433 -12.89 -5.58 21.78
C VAL A 433 -12.36 -4.96 20.48
N LEU A 434 -13.04 -5.14 19.33
CA LEU A 434 -12.68 -4.47 18.08
C LEU A 434 -12.79 -2.95 18.18
N HIS A 435 -13.70 -2.46 19.03
CA HIS A 435 -13.80 -1.04 19.36
C HIS A 435 -12.75 -0.60 20.40
N ALA A 436 -12.03 -1.56 21.00
CA ALA A 436 -11.08 -1.32 22.09
C ALA A 436 -9.61 -1.41 21.65
N LEU A 437 -9.32 -1.66 20.37
CA LEU A 437 -7.96 -1.54 19.87
C LEU A 437 -7.58 -0.07 19.80
N HIS A 438 -6.65 0.33 20.67
CA HIS A 438 -6.14 1.67 20.73
C HIS A 438 -4.65 1.68 20.45
N TYR A 439 -4.25 2.47 19.47
CA TYR A 439 -2.84 2.77 19.27
C TYR A 439 -2.32 3.51 20.48
N ASN A 440 -1.25 3.02 21.05
CA ASN A 440 -0.57 3.68 22.15
C ASN A 440 0.95 3.69 21.90
N ALA A 441 1.58 4.76 22.31
CA ALA A 441 3.02 4.90 22.28
C ALA A 441 3.63 4.20 23.51
N TYR A 442 4.68 3.43 23.30
CA TYR A 442 5.39 2.64 24.31
C TYR A 442 6.89 2.92 24.28
N VAL A 443 7.54 2.64 25.40
CA VAL A 443 9.00 2.57 25.50
C VAL A 443 9.40 1.27 26.21
N SER A 444 10.32 0.53 25.56
CA SER A 444 11.07 -0.57 26.18
C SER A 444 12.50 -0.18 26.40
N GLU A 445 13.17 -0.81 27.35
CA GLU A 445 14.59 -0.62 27.60
C GLU A 445 15.32 -1.94 27.51
N TRP A 446 16.50 -1.92 26.91
CA TRP A 446 17.38 -3.07 26.81
C TRP A 446 18.78 -2.73 27.30
N GLY A 447 19.31 -3.57 28.19
CA GLY A 447 20.56 -3.30 28.87
C GLY A 447 21.78 -3.28 27.94
N ASN A 448 22.90 -2.82 28.47
CA ASN A 448 24.19 -2.74 27.78
C ASN A 448 24.74 -4.13 27.41
N GLY A 449 25.43 -4.26 26.28
CA GLY A 449 25.92 -5.53 25.76
C GLY A 449 27.23 -6.06 26.37
N GLY A 450 28.05 -5.19 26.95
CA GLY A 450 29.28 -5.56 27.58
C GLY A 450 30.53 -5.72 26.65
N GLY A 451 30.39 -5.46 25.33
CA GLY A 451 31.52 -5.52 24.41
C GLY A 451 31.27 -4.85 23.07
N ALA A 452 32.29 -4.37 22.40
CA ALA A 452 32.15 -3.73 21.10
C ALA A 452 31.67 -4.71 20.02
N ALA A 453 30.98 -4.19 19.02
CA ALA A 453 30.66 -4.92 17.80
C ALA A 453 31.96 -5.23 17.04
N LYS A 454 32.37 -6.47 17.09
CA LYS A 454 33.53 -6.97 16.33
C LYS A 454 32.99 -7.82 15.19
N ALA A 455 33.18 -7.38 13.96
CA ALA A 455 32.76 -8.13 12.79
C ALA A 455 33.98 -8.32 11.87
N GLU A 456 34.00 -9.41 11.15
CA GLU A 456 34.87 -9.55 9.99
C GLU A 456 34.26 -8.74 8.84
N LEU A 457 35.06 -7.82 8.28
CA LEU A 457 34.64 -6.97 7.16
C LEU A 457 35.42 -7.41 5.91
N ARG A 458 34.68 -7.64 4.83
CA ARG A 458 35.25 -7.99 3.52
C ARG A 458 34.69 -7.05 2.46
N ALA A 459 35.49 -6.72 1.44
CA ALA A 459 35.02 -5.88 0.35
C ALA A 459 33.76 -6.50 -0.29
N ALA A 460 32.69 -5.72 -0.37
CA ALA A 460 31.48 -6.15 -1.03
C ALA A 460 31.67 -6.26 -2.55
N GLN A 461 31.08 -7.29 -3.14
CA GLN A 461 31.06 -7.49 -4.60
C GLN A 461 29.73 -6.97 -5.14
N LEU A 462 29.62 -5.67 -5.33
CA LEU A 462 28.40 -5.06 -5.87
C LEU A 462 28.27 -5.40 -7.37
N PRO A 463 27.15 -6.00 -7.81
CA PRO A 463 26.89 -6.19 -9.24
C PRO A 463 26.75 -4.83 -9.96
N ALA A 464 26.77 -4.83 -11.28
CA ALA A 464 26.45 -3.62 -12.04
C ALA A 464 25.02 -3.18 -11.72
N ALA A 465 24.84 -1.89 -11.46
CA ALA A 465 23.52 -1.32 -11.24
C ALA A 465 22.59 -1.56 -12.45
N GLY A 466 21.32 -1.73 -12.19
CA GLY A 466 20.30 -1.86 -13.22
C GLY A 466 20.18 -0.63 -14.12
N ALA A 467 19.40 -0.72 -15.16
CA ALA A 467 19.11 0.43 -16.05
C ALA A 467 18.09 1.38 -15.34
N PRO A 468 18.25 2.70 -15.52
CA PRO A 468 17.28 3.65 -15.03
C PRO A 468 15.87 3.33 -15.55
N ALA A 469 14.88 3.38 -14.69
CA ALA A 469 13.48 3.24 -15.08
C ALA A 469 13.07 4.46 -15.95
N ALA A 470 12.59 4.21 -17.17
CA ALA A 470 12.00 5.27 -17.98
C ALA A 470 10.62 5.64 -17.42
N ARG A 471 10.36 6.93 -17.24
CA ARG A 471 9.04 7.38 -16.82
C ARG A 471 8.06 7.28 -17.99
N ARG A 472 6.88 6.74 -17.73
CA ARG A 472 5.80 6.65 -18.73
C ARG A 472 5.36 8.04 -19.19
N VAL A 473 5.18 8.21 -20.50
CA VAL A 473 4.61 9.43 -21.08
C VAL A 473 3.10 9.27 -21.18
N ARG A 474 2.36 10.17 -20.57
CA ARG A 474 0.89 10.18 -20.62
C ARG A 474 0.39 10.40 -22.04
N ALA A 475 -0.45 9.49 -22.50
CA ALA A 475 -1.10 9.62 -23.79
C ALA A 475 -2.14 10.73 -23.79
N THR A 476 -2.38 11.34 -24.94
CA THR A 476 -3.45 12.34 -25.12
C THR A 476 -4.32 11.99 -26.33
N MET A 477 -5.57 12.44 -26.31
CA MET A 477 -6.48 12.39 -27.44
C MET A 477 -7.36 13.63 -27.51
N SER A 478 -7.94 13.91 -28.67
CA SER A 478 -8.89 15.01 -28.84
C SER A 478 -10.18 14.46 -29.44
N VAL A 479 -11.32 14.80 -28.84
CA VAL A 479 -12.67 14.43 -29.31
C VAL A 479 -13.56 15.66 -29.25
N ALA A 480 -14.26 15.97 -30.31
CA ALA A 480 -15.15 17.14 -30.41
C ALA A 480 -14.50 18.47 -29.96
N GLY A 481 -13.22 18.67 -30.30
CA GLY A 481 -12.48 19.89 -29.94
C GLY A 481 -11.95 19.96 -28.51
N LYS A 482 -12.26 19.00 -27.64
CA LYS A 482 -11.73 18.89 -26.28
C LYS A 482 -10.52 17.97 -26.24
N ARG A 483 -9.51 18.36 -25.48
CA ARG A 483 -8.30 17.54 -25.23
C ARG A 483 -8.42 16.79 -23.92
N TYR A 484 -8.07 15.52 -23.98
CA TYR A 484 -8.05 14.61 -22.82
C TYR A 484 -6.65 14.06 -22.63
N THR A 485 -6.25 13.89 -21.38
CA THR A 485 -5.01 13.22 -20.97
C THR A 485 -5.38 11.88 -20.33
N LEU A 486 -4.67 10.82 -20.69
CA LEU A 486 -4.82 9.50 -20.05
C LEU A 486 -4.09 9.49 -18.73
N LEU A 487 -4.81 9.12 -17.67
CA LEU A 487 -4.25 8.71 -16.40
C LEU A 487 -4.51 7.21 -16.21
N LEU A 488 -3.50 6.50 -15.69
CA LEU A 488 -3.61 5.11 -15.27
C LEU A 488 -3.56 5.03 -13.74
N GLY A 489 -4.43 4.22 -13.15
CA GLY A 489 -4.47 4.12 -11.70
C GLY A 489 -5.25 2.92 -11.19
N ASP A 490 -5.34 2.86 -9.84
CA ASP A 490 -5.99 1.79 -9.10
C ASP A 490 -6.76 2.39 -7.91
N CYS A 491 -7.98 1.93 -7.67
CA CYS A 491 -8.78 2.33 -6.51
C CYS A 491 -9.43 1.13 -5.80
N HIS A 492 -8.84 -0.03 -5.94
CA HIS A 492 -9.19 -1.22 -5.18
C HIS A 492 -7.92 -1.90 -4.70
N ARG A 493 -7.26 -1.26 -3.73
CA ARG A 493 -5.99 -1.73 -3.19
C ARG A 493 -6.08 -1.89 -1.68
N HIS A 494 -5.94 -3.13 -1.19
CA HIS A 494 -5.88 -3.44 0.24
C HIS A 494 -4.48 -3.22 0.80
N THR A 495 -4.42 -2.93 2.11
CA THR A 495 -3.17 -2.68 2.84
C THR A 495 -3.11 -3.50 4.13
N ASP A 496 -2.00 -3.38 4.86
CA ASP A 496 -1.78 -4.00 6.17
C ASP A 496 -2.74 -3.51 7.26
N ILE A 497 -3.40 -2.38 7.07
CA ILE A 497 -4.41 -1.86 8.00
C ILE A 497 -5.54 -2.86 8.19
N ARG A 498 -5.92 -3.53 7.13
CA ARG A 498 -6.95 -4.54 7.16
C ARG A 498 -6.46 -5.89 7.71
N GLY A 499 -5.24 -6.30 7.39
CA GLY A 499 -4.59 -7.51 7.89
C GLY A 499 -5.30 -8.83 7.56
N HIS A 500 -5.93 -8.98 6.36
CA HIS A 500 -6.61 -10.22 6.02
C HIS A 500 -5.99 -11.00 4.84
N SER A 501 -5.04 -10.42 4.16
CA SER A 501 -4.27 -11.07 3.12
C SER A 501 -2.79 -10.78 3.30
N GLY A 502 -2.01 -11.66 3.91
CA GLY A 502 -0.61 -11.43 4.23
C GLY A 502 0.33 -11.08 3.05
N VAL A 503 -0.22 -10.92 1.84
CA VAL A 503 0.51 -10.45 0.66
C VAL A 503 0.34 -8.95 0.41
N ASP A 504 -0.55 -8.28 1.15
CA ASP A 504 -0.74 -6.84 1.07
C ASP A 504 0.31 -6.13 1.90
N ALA A 505 0.90 -5.06 1.36
CA ALA A 505 1.93 -4.29 2.04
C ALA A 505 1.36 -3.21 2.97
N SER A 506 2.26 -2.53 3.65
CA SER A 506 1.94 -1.30 4.36
C SER A 506 1.31 -0.25 3.43
N VAL A 507 0.55 0.68 4.01
CA VAL A 507 0.04 1.84 3.26
C VAL A 507 1.18 2.56 2.55
N LEU A 508 2.30 2.79 3.23
CA LEU A 508 3.44 3.52 2.68
C LEU A 508 4.09 2.77 1.51
N ASP A 509 4.34 1.47 1.63
CA ASP A 509 4.87 0.63 0.56
C ASP A 509 3.93 0.56 -0.65
N THR A 510 2.63 0.58 -0.40
CA THR A 510 1.63 0.59 -1.45
C THR A 510 1.73 1.87 -2.29
N TYR A 511 1.85 3.04 -1.66
CA TYR A 511 2.07 4.32 -2.38
C TYR A 511 3.44 4.37 -3.06
N ARG A 512 4.50 3.94 -2.39
CA ARG A 512 5.86 3.83 -2.95
C ARG A 512 5.85 3.02 -4.23
N TYR A 513 5.28 1.80 -4.19
CA TYR A 513 5.20 0.93 -5.35
C TYR A 513 4.38 1.53 -6.50
N ALA A 514 3.24 2.15 -6.18
CA ALA A 514 2.39 2.81 -7.17
C ALA A 514 3.12 3.95 -7.90
N LEU A 515 3.90 4.75 -7.18
CA LEU A 515 4.65 5.87 -7.74
C LEU A 515 5.83 5.42 -8.60
N ASP A 516 6.58 4.41 -8.16
CA ASP A 516 7.86 4.03 -8.76
C ASP A 516 7.72 2.90 -9.77
N ALA A 517 7.33 1.71 -9.28
CA ALA A 517 7.37 0.50 -10.10
C ALA A 517 6.15 0.38 -11.02
N ALA A 518 4.95 0.65 -10.53
CA ALA A 518 3.73 0.63 -11.32
C ALA A 518 3.49 1.93 -12.09
N GLN A 519 4.19 3.02 -11.75
CA GLN A 519 4.08 4.33 -12.39
C GLN A 519 2.61 4.80 -12.57
N LEU A 520 1.78 4.58 -11.53
CA LEU A 520 0.40 5.03 -11.55
C LEU A 520 0.33 6.57 -11.47
N ASP A 521 -0.72 7.13 -12.03
CA ASP A 521 -1.04 8.55 -11.95
C ASP A 521 -1.98 8.86 -10.78
N PHE A 522 -2.73 7.86 -10.32
CA PHE A 522 -3.59 7.97 -9.13
C PHE A 522 -3.72 6.63 -8.40
N LEU A 523 -3.94 6.72 -7.09
CA LEU A 523 -4.17 5.55 -6.24
C LEU A 523 -5.21 5.87 -5.16
N GLY A 524 -6.11 4.93 -4.91
CA GLY A 524 -6.97 4.86 -3.73
C GLY A 524 -6.82 3.52 -3.03
N THR A 525 -6.44 3.53 -1.75
CA THR A 525 -6.50 2.32 -0.93
C THR A 525 -7.95 2.04 -0.55
N SER A 526 -8.38 0.78 -0.57
CA SER A 526 -9.78 0.40 -0.37
C SER A 526 -9.96 -0.71 0.65
N ASP A 527 -9.34 -0.55 1.81
CA ASP A 527 -9.56 -1.48 2.91
C ASP A 527 -11.04 -1.55 3.30
N HIS A 528 -11.49 -2.73 3.70
CA HIS A 528 -12.91 -2.93 4.05
C HIS A 528 -13.35 -2.07 5.24
N ASN A 529 -14.58 -1.59 5.18
CA ASN A 529 -15.23 -0.92 6.32
C ASN A 529 -16.10 -1.85 7.18
N VAL A 530 -15.80 -3.14 7.20
CA VAL A 530 -16.65 -4.14 7.86
C VAL A 530 -16.49 -4.12 9.36
N VAL A 531 -17.61 -4.20 10.04
CA VAL A 531 -17.73 -4.55 11.45
C VAL A 531 -18.28 -5.98 11.53
N ASP A 532 -17.48 -6.99 11.19
CA ASP A 532 -17.85 -8.39 11.44
C ASP A 532 -17.21 -8.84 12.75
N PRO A 533 -17.98 -9.35 13.70
CA PRO A 533 -17.45 -9.84 14.96
C PRO A 533 -16.44 -10.99 14.85
N LYS A 534 -16.45 -11.69 13.73
CA LYS A 534 -15.50 -12.79 13.45
C LYS A 534 -14.17 -12.32 12.85
N TRP A 535 -14.10 -11.09 12.37
CA TRP A 535 -12.97 -10.54 11.64
C TRP A 535 -12.48 -9.28 12.35
N THR A 536 -11.22 -9.24 12.71
CA THR A 536 -10.58 -8.06 13.30
C THR A 536 -10.23 -7.00 12.25
N ASP A 537 -10.52 -7.29 10.99
CA ASP A 537 -10.13 -6.55 9.82
C ASP A 537 -11.24 -5.60 9.35
N GLY A 538 -11.18 -4.38 9.65
CA GLY A 538 -12.08 -3.37 9.12
C GLY A 538 -11.61 -2.01 9.54
N LEU A 539 -11.72 -1.04 8.62
CA LEU A 539 -11.45 0.34 8.95
C LEU A 539 -12.29 0.79 10.13
N ARG A 540 -11.64 1.41 11.08
CA ARG A 540 -12.23 2.16 12.18
C ARG A 540 -11.96 3.65 11.96
N ASP A 541 -12.52 4.46 12.80
CA ASP A 541 -12.41 5.91 12.64
C ASP A 541 -10.95 6.39 12.60
N TYR A 542 -10.07 5.87 13.47
CA TYR A 542 -8.65 6.22 13.42
C TYR A 542 -7.94 5.69 12.17
N GLN A 543 -8.19 4.44 11.78
CA GLN A 543 -7.58 3.85 10.58
C GLN A 543 -8.06 4.57 9.32
N TRP A 544 -9.32 4.94 9.26
CA TRP A 544 -9.86 5.77 8.19
C TRP A 544 -9.24 7.17 8.18
N TRP A 545 -9.04 7.77 9.37
CA TRP A 545 -8.29 9.01 9.50
C TRP A 545 -6.87 8.89 8.96
N TYR A 546 -6.15 7.82 9.32
CA TYR A 546 -4.80 7.53 8.84
C TYR A 546 -4.76 7.27 7.33
N THR A 547 -5.71 6.51 6.77
CA THR A 547 -5.81 6.28 5.33
C THR A 547 -5.98 7.60 4.56
N GLN A 548 -6.85 8.49 5.03
CA GLN A 548 -7.03 9.80 4.42
C GLN A 548 -5.78 10.69 4.56
N LYS A 549 -5.08 10.59 5.68
CA LYS A 549 -3.78 11.25 5.88
C LYS A 549 -2.76 10.80 4.84
N ALA A 550 -2.66 9.48 4.58
CA ALA A 550 -1.76 8.94 3.57
C ALA A 550 -2.08 9.47 2.16
N VAL A 551 -3.34 9.62 1.80
CA VAL A 551 -3.75 10.27 0.55
C VAL A 551 -3.16 11.68 0.42
N ASP A 552 -3.21 12.47 1.49
CA ASP A 552 -2.68 13.85 1.49
C ASP A 552 -1.15 13.87 1.49
N LEU A 553 -0.49 12.98 2.24
CA LEU A 553 0.99 12.87 2.29
C LEU A 553 1.59 12.66 0.89
N PHE A 554 0.94 11.87 0.04
CA PHE A 554 1.47 11.47 -1.27
C PHE A 554 0.88 12.24 -2.46
N THR A 555 -0.19 13.02 -2.27
CA THR A 555 -0.74 13.83 -3.38
C THR A 555 0.20 14.97 -3.74
N HIS A 556 0.66 14.99 -4.99
CA HIS A 556 1.49 16.07 -5.54
C HIS A 556 1.09 16.32 -7.02
N ASP A 557 -0.12 16.85 -7.19
CA ASP A 557 -0.65 17.20 -8.51
C ASP A 557 0.29 18.16 -9.28
N PRO A 558 0.45 18.03 -10.57
CA PRO A 558 -0.24 17.11 -11.49
C PRO A 558 0.49 15.76 -11.69
N VAL A 559 1.47 15.42 -10.86
CA VAL A 559 2.31 14.22 -11.05
C VAL A 559 1.60 12.99 -10.56
N PHE A 560 1.06 13.03 -9.33
CA PHE A 560 0.35 11.93 -8.71
C PHE A 560 -0.80 12.43 -7.84
N THR A 561 -1.94 11.74 -7.94
CA THR A 561 -3.17 12.09 -7.23
C THR A 561 -3.61 10.95 -6.32
N GLY A 562 -3.62 11.15 -5.01
CA GLY A 562 -4.27 10.23 -4.08
C GLY A 562 -5.80 10.38 -4.13
N ILE A 563 -6.53 9.27 -4.04
CA ILE A 563 -7.99 9.22 -4.00
C ILE A 563 -8.44 8.74 -2.63
N TYR A 564 -9.31 9.48 -1.94
CA TYR A 564 -9.94 8.99 -0.72
C TYR A 564 -10.91 7.88 -1.06
N SER A 565 -10.70 6.69 -0.52
CA SER A 565 -11.53 5.53 -0.84
C SER A 565 -11.51 4.48 0.25
N TYR A 566 -12.56 3.68 0.29
CA TYR A 566 -12.62 2.43 1.05
C TYR A 566 -13.53 1.42 0.36
N GLU A 567 -13.42 0.14 0.72
CA GLU A 567 -14.32 -0.88 0.23
C GLU A 567 -15.52 -1.03 1.14
N HIS A 568 -16.71 -0.69 0.61
CA HIS A 568 -17.98 -0.90 1.30
C HIS A 568 -18.49 -2.32 1.06
N SER A 569 -18.41 -3.17 2.09
CA SER A 569 -18.48 -4.63 1.95
C SER A 569 -19.84 -5.20 2.27
N MET A 570 -20.87 -4.84 1.51
CA MET A 570 -22.21 -5.42 1.60
C MET A 570 -22.22 -6.90 1.18
N GLN A 571 -23.15 -7.68 1.74
CA GLN A 571 -23.47 -9.01 1.27
C GLN A 571 -24.48 -8.95 0.09
N ARG A 572 -24.81 -10.11 -0.52
CA ARG A 572 -25.86 -10.20 -1.52
C ARG A 572 -27.17 -9.65 -0.93
N PRO A 573 -27.95 -8.83 -1.69
CA PRO A 573 -27.81 -8.52 -3.14
C PRO A 573 -26.94 -7.29 -3.45
N GLY A 574 -26.37 -6.62 -2.45
CA GLY A 574 -25.59 -5.42 -2.65
C GLY A 574 -24.24 -5.68 -3.28
N GLY A 575 -23.52 -6.70 -2.79
CA GLY A 575 -22.14 -6.97 -3.16
C GLY A 575 -21.16 -5.89 -2.66
N HIS A 576 -19.87 -6.17 -2.71
CA HIS A 576 -18.85 -5.21 -2.35
C HIS A 576 -18.72 -4.11 -3.40
N ARG A 577 -18.36 -2.91 -2.94
CA ARG A 577 -18.22 -1.71 -3.77
C ARG A 577 -17.05 -0.86 -3.28
N ASN A 578 -16.18 -0.48 -4.18
CA ASN A 578 -15.23 0.59 -3.91
C ASN A 578 -15.96 1.93 -3.92
N VAL A 579 -15.74 2.74 -2.91
CA VAL A 579 -16.36 4.05 -2.78
C VAL A 579 -15.27 5.12 -2.75
N LEU A 580 -15.33 6.06 -3.67
CA LEU A 580 -14.33 7.07 -3.92
C LEU A 580 -14.90 8.45 -3.59
N PHE A 581 -14.08 9.34 -3.04
CA PHE A 581 -14.49 10.67 -2.60
C PHE A 581 -13.56 11.77 -3.12
N LEU A 582 -14.14 12.92 -3.42
CA LEU A 582 -13.38 14.09 -3.82
C LEU A 582 -12.66 14.74 -2.64
N LYS A 583 -13.36 14.87 -1.51
CA LYS A 583 -12.87 15.58 -0.33
C LYS A 583 -12.67 14.64 0.84
N ARG A 584 -11.70 14.96 1.69
CA ARG A 584 -11.49 14.34 3.00
C ARG A 584 -12.69 14.53 3.92
N GLY A 585 -12.85 13.68 4.92
CA GLY A 585 -13.91 13.76 5.93
C GLY A 585 -15.20 13.05 5.53
N ALA A 586 -15.21 12.24 4.46
CA ALA A 586 -16.34 11.38 4.16
C ALA A 586 -16.51 10.34 5.27
N PRO A 587 -17.74 10.10 5.78
CA PRO A 587 -17.97 9.14 6.85
C PRO A 587 -17.90 7.70 6.36
N LEU A 588 -17.45 6.80 7.24
CA LEU A 588 -17.64 5.36 7.04
C LEU A 588 -19.12 5.00 7.21
N ARG A 589 -19.72 4.34 6.21
CA ARG A 589 -21.08 3.82 6.38
C ARG A 589 -21.02 2.58 7.27
N PRO A 590 -21.73 2.56 8.42
CA PRO A 590 -21.85 1.34 9.22
C PRO A 590 -22.51 0.22 8.43
N ILE A 591 -22.04 -1.01 8.61
CA ILE A 591 -22.64 -2.20 8.00
C ILE A 591 -22.59 -3.38 8.97
N ASP A 592 -23.72 -4.02 9.19
CA ASP A 592 -23.83 -5.29 9.91
C ASP A 592 -23.95 -6.44 8.93
N ARG A 593 -22.85 -7.14 8.70
CA ARG A 593 -22.80 -8.34 7.83
C ARG A 593 -23.58 -9.52 8.40
N SER A 594 -23.78 -9.59 9.71
CA SER A 594 -24.53 -10.69 10.34
C SER A 594 -26.02 -10.59 10.09
N SER A 595 -26.51 -9.41 9.74
CA SER A 595 -27.92 -9.14 9.43
C SER A 595 -28.30 -9.81 8.10
N LYS A 596 -28.90 -10.98 8.18
CA LYS A 596 -29.42 -11.71 7.00
C LYS A 596 -30.69 -11.06 6.39
N THR A 597 -31.33 -10.18 7.12
CA THR A 597 -32.63 -9.58 6.80
C THR A 597 -32.67 -8.06 6.87
N GLY A 598 -31.54 -7.42 7.23
CA GLY A 598 -31.46 -5.97 7.38
C GLY A 598 -31.29 -5.22 6.05
N ASP A 599 -31.75 -3.97 6.04
CA ASP A 599 -31.61 -3.05 4.91
C ASP A 599 -30.14 -2.73 4.57
N ASP A 600 -29.20 -3.10 5.43
CA ASP A 600 -27.76 -2.79 5.28
C ASP A 600 -27.15 -3.35 4.00
N ASN A 601 -27.64 -4.50 3.54
CA ASN A 601 -27.18 -5.15 2.33
C ASN A 601 -27.99 -4.77 1.08
N LEU A 602 -28.95 -3.84 1.20
CA LEU A 602 -29.79 -3.38 0.09
C LEU A 602 -29.23 -2.08 -0.52
N PRO A 603 -28.94 -2.04 -1.83
CA PRO A 603 -28.48 -0.83 -2.48
C PRO A 603 -29.37 0.39 -2.26
N PRO A 604 -30.73 0.33 -2.30
CA PRO A 604 -31.55 1.50 -2.00
C PRO A 604 -31.33 2.11 -0.62
N ALA A 605 -31.09 1.30 0.41
CA ALA A 605 -30.74 1.81 1.74
C ALA A 605 -29.36 2.50 1.75
N MET A 606 -28.38 1.94 1.03
CA MET A 606 -27.10 2.58 0.81
C MET A 606 -27.26 3.93 0.08
N TRP A 607 -28.07 4.00 -0.98
CA TRP A 607 -28.29 5.25 -1.74
C TRP A 607 -28.85 6.35 -0.84
N LYS A 608 -29.89 6.05 -0.05
CA LYS A 608 -30.49 6.98 0.88
C LYS A 608 -29.49 7.48 1.93
N TRP A 609 -28.69 6.57 2.49
CA TRP A 609 -27.68 6.94 3.46
C TRP A 609 -26.60 7.83 2.82
N TRP A 610 -26.20 7.49 1.59
CA TRP A 610 -25.16 8.20 0.84
C TRP A 610 -25.56 9.64 0.52
N GLU A 611 -26.80 9.83 0.09
CA GLU A 611 -27.35 11.17 -0.16
C GLU A 611 -27.38 12.01 1.11
N ALA A 612 -27.80 11.41 2.23
CA ALA A 612 -27.94 12.11 3.51
C ALA A 612 -26.60 12.46 4.18
N ASN A 613 -25.58 11.62 4.05
CA ASN A 613 -24.35 11.74 4.85
C ASN A 613 -23.12 12.09 4.03
N VAL A 614 -23.08 11.79 2.74
CA VAL A 614 -21.95 12.07 1.86
C VAL A 614 -22.25 13.23 0.93
N LEU A 615 -23.26 13.12 0.08
CA LEU A 615 -23.56 14.14 -0.93
C LEU A 615 -24.18 15.42 -0.35
N SER A 616 -24.64 15.39 0.90
CA SER A 616 -25.06 16.60 1.65
C SER A 616 -23.88 17.49 2.06
N GLN A 617 -22.66 16.97 2.08
CA GLN A 617 -21.46 17.73 2.39
C GLN A 617 -21.14 18.70 1.24
N SER A 618 -20.87 19.97 1.57
CA SER A 618 -20.61 21.02 0.58
C SER A 618 -19.47 20.67 -0.37
N GLY A 619 -19.80 20.54 -1.66
CA GLY A 619 -18.82 20.27 -2.74
C GLY A 619 -18.23 18.86 -2.69
N GLN A 620 -18.82 17.90 -1.95
CA GLN A 620 -18.41 16.51 -2.00
C GLN A 620 -18.94 15.86 -3.29
N LYS A 621 -18.11 15.03 -3.91
CA LYS A 621 -18.46 14.13 -5.01
C LYS A 621 -18.07 12.71 -4.60
N SER A 622 -18.80 11.73 -5.08
CA SER A 622 -18.49 10.32 -4.83
C SER A 622 -18.80 9.49 -6.06
N VAL A 623 -17.90 8.54 -6.36
CA VAL A 623 -18.07 7.49 -7.37
C VAL A 623 -18.10 6.16 -6.65
N ILE A 624 -19.03 5.29 -7.02
CA ILE A 624 -19.19 3.95 -6.45
C ILE A 624 -18.98 2.92 -7.55
N VAL A 625 -18.14 1.91 -7.27
CA VAL A 625 -17.73 0.89 -8.24
C VAL A 625 -18.02 -0.49 -7.66
N PRO A 626 -19.14 -1.14 -8.05
CA PRO A 626 -19.37 -2.55 -7.73
C PRO A 626 -18.27 -3.44 -8.34
N HIS A 627 -17.84 -4.44 -7.57
CA HIS A 627 -16.78 -5.34 -8.04
C HIS A 627 -17.01 -6.84 -7.73
N THR A 628 -17.93 -7.19 -6.81
CA THR A 628 -18.25 -8.59 -6.53
C THR A 628 -19.56 -9.00 -7.23
N PHE A 629 -19.59 -8.93 -8.54
CA PHE A 629 -20.77 -9.35 -9.31
C PHE A 629 -20.55 -10.68 -10.07
N GLY A 630 -19.39 -10.96 -10.62
CA GLY A 630 -19.05 -12.25 -11.22
C GLY A 630 -18.43 -13.25 -10.22
N ALA A 631 -18.23 -12.85 -8.97
CA ALA A 631 -17.74 -13.67 -7.85
C ALA A 631 -18.47 -13.26 -6.57
N GLY A 632 -18.54 -14.17 -5.57
CA GLY A 632 -19.22 -13.89 -4.30
C GLY A 632 -18.48 -12.88 -3.40
N PRO A 633 -19.22 -12.10 -2.57
CA PRO A 633 -20.69 -12.04 -2.50
C PRO A 633 -21.29 -11.26 -3.68
N LEU A 634 -22.34 -11.81 -4.30
CA LEU A 634 -22.85 -11.31 -5.56
C LEU A 634 -23.62 -9.97 -5.42
N ALA A 635 -23.30 -9.02 -6.30
CA ALA A 635 -24.12 -7.84 -6.53
C ALA A 635 -25.19 -8.13 -7.60
N ASP A 636 -26.43 -7.74 -7.31
CA ASP A 636 -27.52 -7.78 -8.28
C ASP A 636 -27.64 -6.42 -8.98
N PHE A 637 -27.93 -6.42 -10.28
CA PHE A 637 -28.09 -5.20 -11.09
C PHE A 637 -29.54 -4.69 -11.15
N ASN A 638 -30.31 -4.89 -10.07
CA ASN A 638 -31.73 -4.50 -10.03
C ASN A 638 -31.95 -3.07 -9.52
N TRP A 639 -30.91 -2.44 -8.98
CA TRP A 639 -30.99 -1.11 -8.37
C TRP A 639 -29.89 -0.17 -8.90
N PRO A 640 -29.85 0.11 -10.22
CA PRO A 640 -28.85 1.04 -10.75
C PRO A 640 -29.10 2.45 -10.22
N ASN A 641 -28.03 3.19 -10.01
CA ASN A 641 -28.11 4.60 -9.67
C ASN A 641 -27.07 5.41 -10.46
N ALA A 642 -27.52 6.01 -11.56
CA ALA A 642 -26.64 6.75 -12.46
C ALA A 642 -25.99 7.99 -11.82
N ARG A 643 -26.42 8.41 -10.63
CA ARG A 643 -25.87 9.58 -9.95
C ARG A 643 -24.49 9.31 -9.35
N PHE A 644 -24.18 8.08 -8.97
CA PHE A 644 -22.89 7.73 -8.37
C PHE A 644 -22.47 6.25 -8.59
N ASP A 645 -23.37 5.36 -8.98
CA ASP A 645 -23.10 3.95 -9.32
C ASP A 645 -23.01 3.83 -10.85
N CYS A 646 -21.91 4.30 -11.44
CA CYS A 646 -21.78 4.49 -12.88
C CYS A 646 -20.68 3.66 -13.54
N LEU A 647 -19.90 2.91 -12.77
CA LEU A 647 -18.81 2.07 -13.25
C LEU A 647 -18.98 0.63 -12.80
N LEU A 648 -18.38 -0.30 -13.52
CA LEU A 648 -18.21 -1.71 -13.14
C LEU A 648 -16.72 -2.04 -13.18
N GLU A 649 -16.25 -2.75 -12.17
CA GLU A 649 -14.91 -3.31 -12.18
C GLU A 649 -14.88 -4.58 -13.03
N MET A 650 -14.52 -4.42 -14.30
CA MET A 650 -14.58 -5.46 -15.33
C MET A 650 -13.58 -6.59 -15.08
N TYR A 651 -12.44 -6.26 -14.48
CA TYR A 651 -11.35 -7.17 -14.24
C TYR A 651 -10.66 -6.86 -12.90
N GLN A 652 -10.33 -7.91 -12.18
CA GLN A 652 -9.50 -7.87 -10.98
C GLN A 652 -8.27 -8.75 -11.18
N GLY A 653 -7.09 -8.22 -10.92
CA GLY A 653 -5.86 -8.98 -11.03
C GLY A 653 -5.90 -10.29 -10.26
N ALA A 654 -6.43 -10.28 -9.05
CA ALA A 654 -6.55 -11.46 -8.21
C ALA A 654 -7.66 -12.45 -8.63
N ARG A 655 -8.69 -12.02 -9.37
CA ARG A 655 -9.90 -12.83 -9.62
C ARG A 655 -10.25 -13.05 -11.08
N GLY A 656 -9.73 -12.24 -12.01
CA GLY A 656 -9.99 -12.35 -13.44
C GLY A 656 -11.16 -11.50 -13.94
N SER A 657 -11.63 -11.78 -15.15
CA SER A 657 -12.66 -11.01 -15.86
C SER A 657 -14.08 -11.33 -15.40
N TYR A 658 -14.89 -10.30 -15.28
CA TYR A 658 -16.33 -10.38 -14.99
C TYR A 658 -17.21 -9.94 -16.18
N GLU A 659 -16.67 -10.01 -17.39
CA GLU A 659 -17.39 -9.57 -18.59
C GLU A 659 -18.65 -10.37 -18.86
N ALA A 660 -18.52 -11.70 -18.93
CA ALA A 660 -19.63 -12.59 -19.28
C ALA A 660 -19.51 -13.97 -18.60
N TRP A 661 -20.66 -14.64 -18.44
CA TRP A 661 -20.71 -16.00 -17.94
C TRP A 661 -20.06 -16.99 -18.92
N ARG A 662 -19.26 -17.93 -18.39
CA ARG A 662 -18.59 -18.98 -19.17
C ARG A 662 -17.71 -18.46 -20.32
N LEU A 663 -16.98 -17.38 -20.07
CA LEU A 663 -15.90 -17.00 -20.99
C LEU A 663 -14.96 -18.17 -21.26
N PRO A 664 -14.35 -18.23 -22.45
CA PRO A 664 -13.25 -19.16 -22.71
C PRO A 664 -12.17 -19.05 -21.62
N GLU A 665 -11.56 -20.17 -21.23
CA GLU A 665 -10.55 -20.22 -20.18
C GLU A 665 -9.39 -19.25 -20.47
N LYS A 666 -8.94 -19.16 -21.72
CA LYS A 666 -7.89 -18.25 -22.20
C LYS A 666 -8.33 -16.77 -22.36
N GLU A 667 -9.46 -16.36 -21.83
CA GLU A 667 -9.92 -14.97 -21.85
C GLU A 667 -9.98 -14.39 -20.43
N LYS A 668 -8.96 -14.65 -19.60
CA LYS A 668 -8.85 -14.19 -18.21
C LYS A 668 -10.02 -14.62 -17.32
N ARG A 669 -10.60 -15.80 -17.60
CA ARG A 669 -11.63 -16.38 -16.75
C ARG A 669 -11.05 -16.66 -15.36
N GLY A 670 -11.57 -15.97 -14.35
CA GLY A 670 -11.10 -16.11 -12.98
C GLY A 670 -11.50 -17.45 -12.36
N PRO A 671 -10.65 -18.06 -11.49
CA PRO A 671 -10.94 -19.30 -10.81
C PRO A 671 -12.08 -19.20 -9.78
N THR A 672 -12.45 -17.98 -9.40
CA THR A 672 -13.50 -17.68 -8.41
C THR A 672 -14.83 -17.30 -9.04
N GLN A 673 -14.93 -17.29 -10.39
CA GLN A 673 -16.20 -17.00 -11.07
C GLN A 673 -17.31 -17.95 -10.60
N VAL A 674 -18.49 -17.37 -10.35
CA VAL A 674 -19.67 -18.14 -10.01
C VAL A 674 -20.17 -18.91 -11.24
N ASP A 675 -20.69 -20.11 -11.02
CA ASP A 675 -21.35 -20.91 -12.07
C ASP A 675 -22.86 -20.60 -12.10
N GLU A 676 -23.18 -19.30 -12.14
CA GLU A 676 -24.55 -18.77 -12.19
C GLU A 676 -24.58 -17.59 -13.15
N ASP A 677 -25.45 -17.64 -14.18
CA ASP A 677 -25.66 -16.52 -15.11
C ASP A 677 -26.47 -15.39 -14.45
N GLY A 678 -26.41 -14.21 -15.03
CA GLY A 678 -27.15 -13.03 -14.56
C GLY A 678 -26.33 -12.03 -13.72
N HIS A 679 -25.08 -12.38 -13.40
CA HIS A 679 -24.22 -11.60 -12.51
C HIS A 679 -22.94 -11.07 -13.18
N PHE A 680 -22.98 -10.80 -14.48
CA PHE A 680 -21.83 -10.33 -15.24
C PHE A 680 -22.10 -8.96 -15.88
N ALA A 681 -21.04 -8.27 -16.31
CA ALA A 681 -21.16 -6.94 -16.90
C ALA A 681 -22.13 -6.93 -18.11
N GLN A 682 -22.08 -7.94 -18.98
CA GLN A 682 -23.01 -8.05 -20.12
C GLN A 682 -24.47 -8.21 -19.66
N ASN A 683 -24.74 -8.87 -18.53
CA ASN A 683 -26.08 -8.97 -17.96
C ASN A 683 -26.56 -7.61 -17.44
N ALA A 684 -25.67 -6.82 -16.81
CA ALA A 684 -26.01 -5.46 -16.37
C ALA A 684 -26.39 -4.57 -17.56
N LEU A 685 -25.62 -4.59 -18.64
CA LEU A 685 -25.88 -3.84 -19.86
C LEU A 685 -27.17 -4.30 -20.57
N ALA A 686 -27.42 -5.61 -20.61
CA ALA A 686 -28.63 -6.18 -21.20
C ALA A 686 -29.92 -5.76 -20.46
N LYS A 687 -29.85 -5.46 -19.17
CA LYS A 687 -30.95 -4.86 -18.39
C LYS A 687 -31.20 -3.38 -18.72
N GLY A 688 -30.40 -2.77 -19.61
CA GLY A 688 -30.54 -1.37 -20.00
C GLY A 688 -29.76 -0.41 -19.12
N ASN A 689 -28.96 -0.90 -18.18
CA ASN A 689 -28.14 -0.07 -17.31
C ASN A 689 -27.00 0.60 -18.09
N THR A 690 -26.57 1.78 -17.62
CA THR A 690 -25.51 2.58 -18.24
C THR A 690 -24.28 2.58 -17.32
N TYR A 691 -23.27 1.76 -17.65
CA TYR A 691 -22.04 1.64 -16.90
C TYR A 691 -20.81 1.91 -17.78
N GLY A 692 -19.76 2.49 -17.20
CA GLY A 692 -18.42 2.44 -17.73
C GLY A 692 -17.63 1.27 -17.14
N PHE A 693 -16.44 1.00 -17.65
CA PHE A 693 -15.58 -0.10 -17.24
C PHE A 693 -14.28 0.42 -16.67
N VAL A 694 -13.85 -0.18 -15.56
CA VAL A 694 -12.54 -0.02 -14.94
C VAL A 694 -11.99 -1.40 -14.55
N SER A 695 -10.72 -1.47 -14.24
CA SER A 695 -10.10 -2.63 -13.61
C SER A 695 -9.20 -2.16 -12.48
N PHE A 696 -9.16 -2.94 -11.40
CA PHE A 696 -8.38 -2.67 -10.21
C PHE A 696 -7.75 -3.97 -9.69
N SER A 697 -6.76 -3.85 -8.79
CA SER A 697 -5.93 -4.99 -8.39
C SER A 697 -6.55 -5.90 -7.32
N ASP A 698 -7.29 -5.36 -6.38
CA ASP A 698 -7.75 -6.01 -5.14
C ASP A 698 -6.55 -6.30 -4.20
N HIS A 699 -6.01 -7.50 -4.18
CA HIS A 699 -4.88 -7.94 -3.35
C HIS A 699 -3.59 -8.13 -4.16
N GLY A 700 -2.48 -8.23 -3.44
CA GLY A 700 -1.18 -8.59 -3.99
C GLY A 700 -0.41 -7.39 -4.52
N SER A 701 -0.64 -6.98 -5.76
CA SER A 701 0.07 -5.86 -6.41
C SER A 701 -0.81 -5.12 -7.41
N THR A 702 -0.46 -3.88 -7.70
CA THR A 702 -1.11 -3.03 -8.73
C THR A 702 -0.60 -3.29 -10.14
N HIS A 703 0.32 -4.23 -10.35
CA HIS A 703 1.02 -4.39 -11.63
C HIS A 703 0.26 -5.22 -12.68
N ASN A 704 -0.94 -5.69 -12.36
CA ASN A 704 -1.73 -6.58 -13.22
C ASN A 704 -3.16 -6.09 -13.46
N SER A 705 -3.45 -4.84 -13.14
CA SER A 705 -4.78 -4.24 -13.26
C SER A 705 -4.67 -2.73 -13.38
N TRP A 706 -5.21 -2.18 -14.47
CA TRP A 706 -5.04 -0.77 -14.81
C TRP A 706 -6.37 -0.14 -15.18
N ALA A 707 -6.83 0.81 -14.38
CA ALA A 707 -7.92 1.68 -14.80
C ALA A 707 -7.38 2.84 -15.65
N GLY A 708 -7.74 2.88 -16.92
CA GLY A 708 -7.48 4.03 -17.77
C GLY A 708 -8.59 5.07 -17.66
N VAL A 709 -8.25 6.32 -17.37
CA VAL A 709 -9.19 7.41 -17.17
C VAL A 709 -8.82 8.61 -18.04
N TRP A 710 -9.70 9.05 -18.93
CA TRP A 710 -9.50 10.18 -19.82
C TRP A 710 -9.97 11.50 -19.19
N VAL A 711 -9.03 12.28 -18.65
CA VAL A 711 -9.31 13.49 -17.87
C VAL A 711 -9.13 14.77 -18.68
N GLU A 712 -9.94 15.79 -18.39
CA GLU A 712 -9.73 17.17 -18.89
C GLU A 712 -8.76 17.94 -17.98
N ARG A 713 -8.68 17.57 -16.68
CA ARG A 713 -7.80 18.17 -15.65
C ARG A 713 -7.04 17.06 -14.94
N VAL A 714 -5.73 17.26 -14.77
CA VAL A 714 -4.87 16.27 -14.10
C VAL A 714 -4.84 16.57 -12.59
N ASN A 715 -5.88 16.14 -11.90
CA ASN A 715 -6.05 16.23 -10.45
C ASN A 715 -7.21 15.32 -10.00
N ARG A 716 -7.44 15.17 -8.70
CA ARG A 716 -8.49 14.34 -8.10
C ARG A 716 -9.88 14.65 -8.66
N GLU A 717 -10.23 15.92 -8.80
CA GLU A 717 -11.54 16.30 -9.34
C GLU A 717 -11.69 15.84 -10.80
N GLY A 718 -10.66 16.00 -11.62
CA GLY A 718 -10.66 15.55 -13.01
C GLY A 718 -10.78 14.04 -13.14
N VAL A 719 -10.16 13.27 -12.24
CA VAL A 719 -10.30 11.80 -12.18
C VAL A 719 -11.75 11.41 -11.87
N LEU A 720 -12.33 11.97 -10.81
CA LEU A 720 -13.71 11.65 -10.44
C LEU A 720 -14.72 12.11 -11.51
N ASP A 721 -14.53 13.30 -12.11
CA ASP A 721 -15.39 13.80 -13.18
C ASP A 721 -15.37 12.88 -14.42
N ALA A 722 -14.17 12.37 -14.77
CA ALA A 722 -14.02 11.45 -15.89
C ALA A 722 -14.62 10.07 -15.57
N MET A 723 -14.43 9.55 -14.36
CA MET A 723 -15.07 8.32 -13.88
C MET A 723 -16.58 8.45 -13.88
N TYR A 724 -17.10 9.55 -13.37
CA TYR A 724 -18.54 9.84 -13.36
C TYR A 724 -19.12 9.92 -14.78
N ALA A 725 -18.40 10.51 -15.70
CA ALA A 725 -18.76 10.55 -17.12
C ALA A 725 -18.46 9.23 -17.87
N ARG A 726 -17.94 8.21 -17.17
CA ARG A 726 -17.58 6.90 -17.75
C ARG A 726 -16.54 6.96 -18.87
N ARG A 727 -15.72 8.04 -18.93
CA ARG A 727 -14.62 8.18 -19.87
C ARG A 727 -13.43 7.33 -19.42
N THR A 728 -13.66 6.01 -19.37
CA THR A 728 -12.73 5.04 -18.81
C THR A 728 -12.56 3.82 -19.71
N PHE A 729 -11.55 3.03 -19.40
CA PHE A 729 -11.38 1.68 -19.91
C PHE A 729 -10.75 0.80 -18.85
N ALA A 730 -11.00 -0.50 -18.90
CA ALA A 730 -10.38 -1.52 -18.07
C ALA A 730 -9.24 -2.18 -18.83
N ALA A 731 -8.13 -2.53 -18.16
CA ALA A 731 -7.05 -3.29 -18.78
C ALA A 731 -6.33 -4.16 -17.76
N SER A 732 -5.82 -5.31 -18.20
CA SER A 732 -4.98 -6.21 -17.39
C SER A 732 -3.48 -5.96 -17.58
N ASP A 733 -3.11 -5.04 -18.48
CA ASP A 733 -1.75 -4.55 -18.73
C ASP A 733 -1.83 -3.09 -19.21
N GLU A 734 -0.71 -2.40 -19.41
CA GLU A 734 -0.61 -1.00 -19.89
C GLU A 734 -1.12 -0.80 -21.33
N ILE A 735 -2.19 -1.44 -21.73
CA ILE A 735 -2.79 -1.30 -23.05
C ILE A 735 -3.54 0.04 -23.13
N THR A 736 -3.09 0.95 -23.97
CA THR A 736 -3.76 2.23 -24.20
C THR A 736 -4.83 2.11 -25.28
N VAL A 737 -6.09 2.43 -24.92
CA VAL A 737 -7.23 2.43 -25.84
C VAL A 737 -7.73 3.86 -26.03
N LYS A 738 -7.47 4.47 -27.21
CA LYS A 738 -8.03 5.75 -27.64
C LYS A 738 -9.20 5.44 -28.57
N ALA A 739 -10.42 5.61 -28.09
CA ALA A 739 -11.62 5.30 -28.88
C ALA A 739 -12.59 6.48 -28.90
N SER A 740 -13.27 6.68 -30.02
CA SER A 740 -14.36 7.63 -30.18
C SER A 740 -15.39 7.11 -31.18
N ALA A 741 -16.63 7.61 -31.07
CA ALA A 741 -17.69 7.28 -32.03
C ALA A 741 -18.47 8.53 -32.38
N GLN A 742 -18.39 8.98 -33.66
CA GLN A 742 -19.16 10.13 -34.16
C GLN A 742 -18.98 11.42 -33.31
N GLY A 743 -17.78 11.65 -32.75
CA GLY A 743 -17.49 12.80 -31.88
C GLY A 743 -17.86 12.59 -30.40
N HIS A 744 -18.18 11.39 -29.99
CA HIS A 744 -18.50 11.01 -28.60
C HIS A 744 -17.40 10.16 -27.99
N MET A 745 -17.18 10.34 -26.68
CA MET A 745 -16.28 9.51 -25.87
C MET A 745 -16.96 8.19 -25.44
N PRO A 746 -16.19 7.13 -25.13
CA PRO A 746 -16.72 5.99 -24.40
C PRO A 746 -17.45 6.45 -23.12
N GLY A 747 -18.53 5.79 -22.75
CA GLY A 747 -19.39 6.14 -21.62
C GLY A 747 -20.52 7.11 -21.94
N GLU A 748 -20.46 7.81 -23.06
CA GLU A 748 -21.51 8.75 -23.47
C GLU A 748 -22.72 8.05 -24.09
N GLU A 749 -23.89 8.67 -23.94
CA GLU A 749 -25.15 8.24 -24.54
C GLU A 749 -25.68 9.36 -25.44
N TRP A 750 -26.05 9.03 -26.71
CA TRP A 750 -26.60 9.99 -27.66
C TRP A 750 -27.62 9.35 -28.61
N SER A 751 -28.32 10.18 -29.36
CA SER A 751 -29.23 9.74 -30.42
C SER A 751 -28.59 9.89 -31.79
N SER A 752 -28.73 8.88 -32.67
CA SER A 752 -28.21 8.93 -34.03
C SER A 752 -29.10 8.19 -35.01
N LYS A 753 -29.44 8.85 -36.12
CA LYS A 753 -30.17 8.23 -37.25
C LYS A 753 -29.24 7.52 -38.23
N THR A 754 -27.93 7.77 -38.13
CA THR A 754 -26.92 7.14 -38.97
C THR A 754 -26.32 5.92 -38.27
N PRO A 755 -25.82 4.93 -39.04
CA PRO A 755 -25.07 3.82 -38.41
C PRO A 755 -23.86 4.31 -37.62
N VAL A 756 -23.65 3.71 -36.46
CA VAL A 756 -22.52 4.02 -35.58
C VAL A 756 -21.20 3.77 -36.30
N GLN A 757 -20.29 4.71 -36.20
CA GLN A 757 -18.91 4.59 -36.66
C GLN A 757 -17.98 4.72 -35.47
N ILE A 758 -17.13 3.71 -35.25
CA ILE A 758 -16.14 3.69 -34.18
C ILE A 758 -14.76 3.85 -34.81
N GLU A 759 -13.98 4.78 -34.28
CA GLU A 759 -12.57 4.96 -34.57
C GLU A 759 -11.79 4.71 -33.28
N ALA A 760 -10.72 3.90 -33.39
CA ALA A 760 -9.84 3.67 -32.27
C ALA A 760 -8.38 3.56 -32.72
N SER A 761 -7.48 4.00 -31.85
CA SER A 761 -6.05 3.76 -31.91
C SER A 761 -5.61 3.06 -30.64
N ILE A 762 -4.98 1.94 -30.79
CA ILE A 762 -4.51 1.09 -29.70
C ILE A 762 -2.99 1.06 -29.70
N ASP A 763 -2.40 1.22 -28.53
CA ASP A 763 -0.96 1.08 -28.31
C ASP A 763 -0.76 0.09 -27.14
N ALA A 764 0.03 -0.93 -27.35
CA ALA A 764 0.17 -2.04 -26.41
C ALA A 764 1.66 -2.36 -26.16
N PRO A 765 2.04 -2.77 -24.95
CA PRO A 765 3.41 -3.22 -24.62
C PRO A 765 3.92 -4.35 -25.51
N ASP A 766 3.04 -5.26 -25.93
CA ASP A 766 3.37 -6.35 -26.83
C ASP A 766 2.34 -6.49 -27.99
N THR A 767 2.43 -7.56 -28.75
CA THR A 767 1.68 -7.83 -29.98
C THR A 767 0.17 -7.91 -29.72
N ILE A 768 -0.62 -7.06 -30.36
CA ILE A 768 -2.07 -7.10 -30.37
C ILE A 768 -2.50 -8.29 -31.24
N LEU A 769 -3.02 -9.32 -30.59
CA LEU A 769 -3.45 -10.56 -31.24
C LEU A 769 -4.83 -10.43 -31.89
N ARG A 770 -5.74 -9.67 -31.25
CA ARG A 770 -7.14 -9.56 -31.68
C ARG A 770 -7.76 -8.27 -31.15
N ILE A 771 -8.63 -7.68 -31.97
CA ILE A 771 -9.54 -6.62 -31.56
C ILE A 771 -10.95 -7.03 -31.96
N ASP A 772 -11.89 -7.05 -31.00
CA ASP A 772 -13.30 -7.32 -31.24
C ASP A 772 -14.13 -6.05 -31.02
N VAL A 773 -15.16 -5.86 -31.85
CA VAL A 773 -16.25 -4.94 -31.58
C VAL A 773 -17.43 -5.76 -31.05
N VAL A 774 -17.87 -5.43 -29.88
CA VAL A 774 -19.05 -6.04 -29.23
C VAL A 774 -20.23 -5.09 -29.36
N LYS A 775 -21.35 -5.56 -29.86
CA LYS A 775 -22.64 -4.88 -29.92
C LYS A 775 -23.70 -5.71 -29.20
N ASP A 776 -24.35 -5.16 -28.20
CA ASP A 776 -25.43 -5.82 -27.44
C ASP A 776 -25.05 -7.25 -27.03
N GLY A 777 -23.84 -7.45 -26.48
CA GLY A 777 -23.31 -8.74 -26.04
C GLY A 777 -22.87 -9.69 -27.19
N LYS A 778 -22.87 -9.25 -28.45
CA LYS A 778 -22.45 -10.06 -29.59
C LYS A 778 -21.18 -9.51 -30.25
N TYR A 779 -20.26 -10.39 -30.62
CA TYR A 779 -19.09 -10.04 -31.43
C TYR A 779 -19.52 -9.81 -32.87
N VAL A 780 -19.54 -8.54 -33.30
CA VAL A 780 -20.01 -8.13 -34.65
C VAL A 780 -18.87 -7.87 -35.62
N TYR A 781 -17.65 -7.76 -35.11
CA TYR A 781 -16.43 -7.59 -35.94
C TYR A 781 -15.22 -8.07 -35.15
N THR A 782 -14.27 -8.69 -35.85
CA THR A 782 -12.99 -9.13 -35.32
C THR A 782 -11.89 -8.81 -36.30
N THR A 783 -10.77 -8.28 -35.85
CA THR A 783 -9.53 -8.12 -36.65
C THR A 783 -8.31 -8.62 -35.84
N ARG A 784 -7.24 -9.00 -36.56
CA ARG A 784 -5.99 -9.51 -36.00
C ARG A 784 -4.79 -8.72 -36.53
N PRO A 785 -4.44 -7.62 -35.86
CA PRO A 785 -3.38 -6.72 -36.35
C PRO A 785 -1.98 -7.36 -36.38
N ASN A 786 -1.67 -8.22 -35.39
CA ASN A 786 -0.34 -8.82 -35.18
C ASN A 786 0.77 -7.74 -35.09
N ALA A 787 0.52 -6.65 -34.40
CA ALA A 787 1.42 -5.51 -34.23
C ALA A 787 1.21 -4.90 -32.83
N ARG A 788 2.19 -4.14 -32.32
CA ARG A 788 2.06 -3.41 -31.04
C ARG A 788 1.11 -2.21 -31.13
N GLN A 789 0.89 -1.69 -32.33
CA GLN A 789 0.00 -0.58 -32.60
C GLN A 789 -1.04 -0.98 -33.64
N ALA A 790 -2.29 -0.54 -33.42
CA ALA A 790 -3.38 -0.81 -34.35
C ALA A 790 -4.32 0.39 -34.46
N VAL A 791 -4.89 0.56 -35.67
CA VAL A 791 -5.97 1.51 -35.91
C VAL A 791 -7.20 0.72 -36.35
N LEU A 792 -8.31 0.96 -35.68
CA LEU A 792 -9.61 0.41 -36.03
C LEU A 792 -10.50 1.53 -36.61
N ARG A 793 -11.12 1.26 -37.76
CA ARG A 793 -12.25 2.02 -38.29
C ARG A 793 -13.35 1.04 -38.63
N TRP A 794 -14.43 1.09 -37.88
CA TRP A 794 -15.56 0.18 -38.04
C TRP A 794 -16.87 0.93 -38.14
N ARG A 795 -17.78 0.43 -38.97
CA ARG A 795 -19.13 0.96 -39.11
C ARG A 795 -20.15 -0.15 -38.92
N ASP A 796 -21.20 0.14 -38.16
CA ASP A 796 -22.31 -0.79 -37.95
C ASP A 796 -23.06 -1.02 -39.27
N THR A 797 -23.04 -2.24 -39.77
CA THR A 797 -23.70 -2.65 -41.02
C THR A 797 -25.12 -3.20 -40.76
N ALA A 798 -25.51 -3.42 -39.52
CA ALA A 798 -26.81 -3.96 -39.13
C ALA A 798 -27.40 -3.16 -37.96
N PRO A 799 -27.60 -1.84 -38.13
CA PRO A 799 -28.20 -1.02 -37.08
C PRO A 799 -29.63 -1.47 -36.81
N LYS A 800 -30.04 -1.42 -35.53
CA LYS A 800 -31.41 -1.69 -35.11
C LYS A 800 -32.05 -0.46 -34.44
N ASP A 801 -33.37 -0.38 -34.45
CA ASP A 801 -34.07 0.66 -33.69
C ASP A 801 -33.98 0.43 -32.18
N GLY A 802 -34.11 1.50 -31.44
CA GLY A 802 -34.02 1.51 -30.00
C GLY A 802 -32.56 1.67 -29.53
N ARG A 803 -32.33 1.35 -28.26
CA ARG A 803 -31.02 1.51 -27.61
C ARG A 803 -30.10 0.34 -27.94
N SER A 804 -28.86 0.64 -28.31
CA SER A 804 -27.77 -0.31 -28.47
C SER A 804 -26.54 0.18 -27.71
N TYR A 805 -25.69 -0.75 -27.27
CA TYR A 805 -24.37 -0.43 -26.72
C TYR A 805 -23.27 -1.11 -27.53
N TYR A 806 -22.09 -0.45 -27.58
CA TYR A 806 -20.92 -0.94 -28.34
C TYR A 806 -19.68 -0.74 -27.49
N TYR A 807 -18.80 -1.74 -27.40
CA TYR A 807 -17.48 -1.59 -26.79
C TYR A 807 -16.43 -2.40 -27.53
N LEU A 808 -15.15 -2.05 -27.28
CA LEU A 808 -14.00 -2.73 -27.85
C LEU A 808 -13.40 -3.67 -26.82
N ARG A 809 -12.92 -4.82 -27.30
CA ARG A 809 -12.04 -5.75 -26.58
C ARG A 809 -10.73 -5.85 -27.35
N VAL A 810 -9.62 -5.68 -26.68
CA VAL A 810 -8.28 -5.75 -27.24
C VAL A 810 -7.51 -6.86 -26.53
N PHE A 811 -6.98 -7.81 -27.29
CA PHE A 811 -6.18 -8.90 -26.76
C PHE A 811 -4.72 -8.69 -27.17
N GLN A 812 -3.83 -8.68 -26.20
CA GLN A 812 -2.40 -8.57 -26.36
C GLN A 812 -1.75 -9.88 -25.94
N ARG A 813 -0.66 -10.28 -26.58
CA ARG A 813 0.17 -11.37 -26.08
C ARG A 813 0.75 -10.98 -24.72
N ASP A 814 0.66 -11.88 -23.73
CA ASP A 814 1.28 -11.67 -22.42
C ASP A 814 2.81 -11.64 -22.60
N PRO A 815 3.50 -10.52 -22.30
CA PRO A 815 4.93 -10.40 -22.53
C PRO A 815 5.77 -11.29 -21.59
N GLU A 816 5.25 -11.59 -20.38
CA GLU A 816 5.92 -12.42 -19.38
C GLU A 816 5.63 -13.91 -19.57
N ASN A 817 4.48 -14.26 -20.17
CA ASN A 817 4.05 -15.61 -20.42
C ASN A 817 3.38 -15.74 -21.80
N PRO A 818 4.13 -15.72 -22.91
CA PRO A 818 3.57 -15.68 -24.28
C PRO A 818 2.66 -16.84 -24.66
N GLU A 819 2.76 -17.97 -23.95
CA GLU A 819 1.93 -19.18 -24.12
C GLU A 819 0.72 -19.21 -23.16
N GLY A 820 0.67 -18.26 -22.25
CA GLY A 820 -0.40 -18.10 -21.25
C GLY A 820 -1.65 -17.42 -21.79
N ASP A 821 -2.46 -16.93 -20.86
CA ASP A 821 -3.64 -16.13 -21.18
C ASP A 821 -3.23 -14.77 -21.70
N PRO A 822 -3.81 -14.29 -22.82
CA PRO A 822 -3.50 -12.96 -23.32
C PRO A 822 -3.93 -11.87 -22.32
N GLU A 823 -3.25 -10.74 -22.34
CA GLU A 823 -3.67 -9.53 -21.68
C GLU A 823 -4.85 -8.90 -22.44
N ILE A 824 -5.77 -8.29 -21.70
CA ILE A 824 -7.02 -7.79 -22.31
C ILE A 824 -7.31 -6.37 -21.83
N ALA A 825 -7.78 -5.52 -22.77
CA ALA A 825 -8.40 -4.24 -22.44
C ALA A 825 -9.83 -4.15 -22.98
N TRP A 826 -10.70 -3.45 -22.22
CA TRP A 826 -12.11 -3.21 -22.56
C TRP A 826 -12.41 -1.72 -22.53
N SER A 827 -12.79 -1.10 -23.66
CA SER A 827 -13.30 0.27 -23.60
C SER A 827 -14.62 0.32 -22.83
N SER A 828 -14.95 1.42 -22.17
CA SER A 828 -16.31 1.67 -21.74
C SER A 828 -17.26 1.68 -22.95
N PRO A 829 -18.55 1.28 -22.76
CA PRO A 829 -19.49 1.23 -23.85
C PRO A 829 -19.88 2.62 -24.40
N PHE A 830 -20.13 2.69 -25.67
CA PHE A 830 -20.87 3.76 -26.35
C PHE A 830 -22.36 3.39 -26.33
N TYR A 831 -23.23 4.29 -25.95
CA TYR A 831 -24.68 4.06 -25.86
C TYR A 831 -25.40 4.88 -26.92
N VAL A 832 -26.16 4.23 -27.79
CA VAL A 832 -26.79 4.90 -28.93
C VAL A 832 -28.27 4.56 -29.02
N ASN A 833 -29.10 5.59 -29.03
CA ASN A 833 -30.56 5.52 -29.27
C ASN A 833 -30.86 5.85 -30.73
N ARG A 834 -31.58 4.96 -31.40
CA ARG A 834 -31.95 5.13 -32.80
C ARG A 834 -33.45 5.34 -33.00
#